data_fb76bda5a3406d5489678be00804a339
#
_entry.id   fb76bda5a3406d5489678be00804a339
#
_cell.length_a   1.000
_cell.length_b   1.000
_cell.length_c   1.000
_cell.angle_alpha   90.00
_cell.angle_beta   90.00
_cell.angle_gamma   90.00
#
_symmetry.space_group_name_H-M   'P 1'
#
loop_
_entity.id
_entity.type
_entity.pdbx_description
1 polymer ?
#
loop_
_entity_poly.entity_id
_entity_poly.type
_entity_poly.pdbx_seq_one_letter_code
_entity_poly.pdbx_strand_id
1 'polypeptide(L)'
;LLQVFFISLTLIIPVQTVTASNEYNVKINEHTVQFTMAPVMDNENLLLPLREIYEIFGFNVQWNAASKTASCIKADKKVLINVGSKTAQINDEVLTLPAPALIINGRIYVTSEVICQGLDIDVNLIEEEKTVCFTTKNGSSVSVSGDNNFLVAGNNVIVSVIKRYNKGNYKNEIEAADTLLENRNYLGAIKSYEKILGNISSEKNPEEYAHTMNNMANAYLKLSCLINKDENSLKAISIFEEVLANIKDEKYASYIADAYKGIGNAYSIYANVRDLEINTSKALAAMDEALKLYDKEKDAYDYAYTHIHKAFSHYTLAHVKEPVENLILSLESCEEALTIFNPEANPNEYADIKEIQGIIYLRISTSSSDRQYLDMAFEAFQDALKCIDAENNPSKYVRIQCYIGIVYQGLMNFDPSKEIFEAGVAAFEESLKFCDLDTSPANYAYVQVQLAIIYIQMSDLSGDAEFGNKAIEALDEATKVYNIEQYPLFYANLQYYLGSCYSIIGNLEGQQEYYAKAIKSFENAFKIFTPEKYPDDYVITNIGLGKAYMAMSEFAEPEEYINNAITCFEKALVIYNLEVDPVYFSYVQGCIASAQIKLAKLGVEPSENIDKAIEACETALGVFTFEALPNYHANIKVTLGDAYFIKANIEDLEGNILKSINSYKDALKYYTLNETPDSYANTHIKLGDAYISLAKVKNTAENRKLAAASYDEAIKFYTAKDHPEKYKTIVDKKKLAVE
;
A
#
# COMPACT_ATOMS: atom_id res chain seq x y z
N LEU A 1 6.45 -11.23 -14.94
CA LEU A 1 7.07 -10.12 -14.15
C LEU A 1 6.00 -9.22 -13.52
N LEU A 2 4.92 -8.92 -14.23
CA LEU A 2 3.80 -8.14 -13.68
C LEU A 2 3.04 -8.85 -12.55
N GLN A 3 3.00 -10.20 -12.52
CA GLN A 3 2.37 -10.95 -11.44
C GLN A 3 2.99 -10.72 -10.05
N VAL A 4 4.24 -10.28 -9.99
CA VAL A 4 4.94 -10.00 -8.72
C VAL A 4 4.72 -8.58 -8.22
N PHE A 5 4.27 -7.68 -9.10
CA PHE A 5 3.94 -6.30 -8.72
C PHE A 5 2.77 -6.16 -7.71
N PHE A 6 1.96 -7.23 -7.55
CA PHE A 6 0.79 -7.18 -6.67
C PHE A 6 1.09 -7.48 -5.19
N ILE A 7 2.27 -8.03 -4.85
CA ILE A 7 2.53 -8.53 -3.48
C ILE A 7 2.78 -7.40 -2.47
N SER A 8 3.34 -6.27 -2.89
CA SER A 8 3.72 -5.21 -1.95
C SER A 8 2.64 -4.15 -1.67
N LEU A 9 1.52 -4.14 -2.40
CA LEU A 9 0.51 -3.07 -2.32
C LEU A 9 -0.88 -3.49 -1.80
N THR A 10 -1.09 -4.76 -1.43
CA THR A 10 -2.23 -5.12 -0.57
C THR A 10 -1.99 -4.74 0.90
N LEU A 11 -1.08 -3.80 1.13
CA LEU A 11 -1.09 -3.07 2.38
C LEU A 11 -2.42 -2.32 2.47
N ILE A 12 -3.27 -2.77 3.40
CA ILE A 12 -4.26 -1.95 4.06
C ILE A 12 -3.76 -0.51 3.95
N ILE A 13 -4.57 0.37 3.36
CA ILE A 13 -4.31 1.80 3.54
C ILE A 13 -4.22 1.94 5.06
N PRO A 14 -3.05 2.01 5.68
CA PRO A 14 -3.03 2.35 7.08
C PRO A 14 -3.61 3.75 7.06
N VAL A 15 -4.64 3.97 7.86
CA VAL A 15 -4.86 5.29 8.42
C VAL A 15 -3.63 5.51 9.29
N GLN A 16 -2.48 5.69 8.64
CA GLN A 16 -1.32 6.22 9.32
C GLN A 16 -1.70 7.67 9.59
N THR A 17 -2.10 7.90 10.80
CA THR A 17 -1.86 9.20 11.41
C THR A 17 -0.35 9.40 11.29
N VAL A 18 0.06 10.14 10.27
CA VAL A 18 1.43 10.61 10.15
C VAL A 18 1.65 11.43 11.39
N THR A 19 2.40 10.89 12.32
CA THR A 19 3.04 11.72 13.33
C THR A 19 4.10 12.50 12.57
N ALA A 20 3.74 13.70 12.09
CA ALA A 20 4.73 14.70 11.80
C ALA A 20 5.64 14.77 13.04
N SER A 21 6.96 14.83 12.84
CA SER A 21 7.88 15.15 13.92
C SER A 21 7.48 16.55 14.40
N ASN A 22 6.66 16.59 15.43
CA ASN A 22 6.11 17.84 15.94
C ASN A 22 7.28 18.62 16.56
N GLU A 23 7.68 19.73 15.93
CA GLU A 23 8.63 20.64 16.56
C GLU A 23 8.02 21.27 17.84
N TYR A 24 6.69 21.29 17.93
CA TYR A 24 5.96 21.92 19.03
C TYR A 24 5.01 20.94 19.72
N ASN A 25 5.15 20.84 21.04
CA ASN A 25 4.14 20.21 21.88
C ASN A 25 2.96 21.15 22.09
N VAL A 26 1.76 20.61 22.29
CA VAL A 26 0.58 21.41 22.59
C VAL A 26 0.04 21.01 23.95
N LYS A 27 -0.23 22.00 24.80
CA LYS A 27 -0.89 21.80 26.10
C LYS A 27 -2.18 22.61 26.16
N ILE A 28 -3.26 22.00 26.63
CA ILE A 28 -4.52 22.66 26.93
C ILE A 28 -4.78 22.51 28.43
N ASN A 29 -4.79 23.62 29.18
CA ASN A 29 -4.90 23.61 30.64
C ASN A 29 -3.96 22.59 31.32
N GLU A 30 -2.66 22.68 31.04
CA GLU A 30 -1.56 21.82 31.54
C GLU A 30 -1.54 20.37 31.01
N HIS A 31 -2.52 19.92 30.23
CA HIS A 31 -2.54 18.59 29.61
C HIS A 31 -1.95 18.62 28.21
N THR A 32 -0.96 17.78 27.94
CA THR A 32 -0.39 17.63 26.59
C THR A 32 -1.41 17.04 25.64
N VAL A 33 -1.62 17.69 24.49
CA VAL A 33 -2.50 17.27 23.40
C VAL A 33 -1.66 17.13 22.14
N GLN A 34 -1.79 16.01 21.44
CA GLN A 34 -1.15 15.85 20.14
C GLN A 34 -2.15 16.22 19.05
N PHE A 35 -1.72 17.08 18.14
CA PHE A 35 -2.44 17.36 16.91
C PHE A 35 -1.94 16.44 15.78
N THR A 36 -2.82 16.12 14.85
CA THR A 36 -2.42 15.40 13.63
C THR A 36 -1.51 16.28 12.75
N MET A 37 -1.60 17.60 12.94
CA MET A 37 -0.74 18.58 12.28
C MET A 37 -0.17 19.53 13.32
N ALA A 38 1.16 19.65 13.37
CA ALA A 38 1.85 20.50 14.32
C ALA A 38 1.58 22.00 14.07
N PRO A 39 1.61 22.84 15.13
CA PRO A 39 1.79 24.28 14.98
C PRO A 39 3.03 24.61 14.14
N VAL A 40 3.00 25.68 13.36
CA VAL A 40 4.07 26.11 12.45
C VAL A 40 4.43 27.55 12.72
N MET A 41 5.72 27.90 12.65
CA MET A 41 6.16 29.31 12.64
C MET A 41 6.30 29.79 11.19
N ASP A 42 5.66 30.91 10.87
CA ASP A 42 5.82 31.61 9.60
C ASP A 42 6.14 33.08 9.86
N ASN A 43 7.34 33.52 9.52
CA ASN A 43 7.81 34.91 9.68
C ASN A 43 7.47 35.50 11.07
N GLU A 44 7.88 34.86 12.15
CA GLU A 44 7.61 35.21 13.55
C GLU A 44 6.14 35.07 14.01
N ASN A 45 5.21 34.59 13.15
CA ASN A 45 3.84 34.31 13.54
C ASN A 45 3.66 32.83 13.83
N LEU A 46 3.08 32.51 14.99
CA LEU A 46 2.64 31.17 15.32
C LEU A 46 1.34 30.86 14.58
N LEU A 47 1.41 29.93 13.65
CA LEU A 47 0.25 29.45 12.89
C LEU A 47 -0.23 28.12 13.50
N LEU A 48 -1.53 28.03 13.70
CA LEU A 48 -2.20 26.95 14.40
C LEU A 48 -3.23 26.27 13.48
N PRO A 49 -3.34 24.92 13.49
CA PRO A 49 -4.28 24.19 12.65
C PRO A 49 -5.73 24.48 13.09
N LEU A 50 -6.46 25.22 12.26
CA LEU A 50 -7.79 25.75 12.57
C LEU A 50 -8.79 24.68 12.98
N ARG A 51 -8.98 23.67 12.13
CA ARG A 51 -10.02 22.66 12.31
C ARG A 51 -9.82 21.91 13.60
N GLU A 52 -8.62 21.37 13.84
CA GLU A 52 -8.33 20.56 15.02
C GLU A 52 -8.58 21.32 16.31
N ILE A 53 -8.20 22.61 16.35
CA ILE A 53 -8.41 23.43 17.55
C ILE A 53 -9.89 23.74 17.75
N TYR A 54 -10.59 24.24 16.71
CA TYR A 54 -11.99 24.61 16.86
C TYR A 54 -12.89 23.40 17.15
N GLU A 55 -12.62 22.25 16.54
CA GLU A 55 -13.35 21.02 16.82
C GLU A 55 -13.09 20.50 18.25
N ILE A 56 -11.85 20.60 18.76
CA ILE A 56 -11.54 20.32 20.17
C ILE A 56 -12.42 21.15 21.12
N PHE A 57 -12.70 22.40 20.76
CA PHE A 57 -13.57 23.28 21.54
C PHE A 57 -15.06 23.18 21.16
N GLY A 58 -15.44 22.19 20.34
CA GLY A 58 -16.83 21.83 20.04
C GLY A 58 -17.51 22.71 19.00
N PHE A 59 -16.76 23.32 18.10
CA PHE A 59 -17.28 24.02 16.93
C PHE A 59 -17.43 23.06 15.77
N ASN A 60 -18.49 23.20 15.00
CA ASN A 60 -18.62 22.57 13.68
C ASN A 60 -17.83 23.39 12.67
N VAL A 61 -16.81 22.79 12.04
CA VAL A 61 -15.94 23.47 11.06
C VAL A 61 -16.29 23.01 9.65
N GLN A 62 -16.82 23.93 8.84
CA GLN A 62 -17.18 23.70 7.44
C GLN A 62 -16.26 24.49 6.52
N TRP A 63 -15.92 23.90 5.38
CA TRP A 63 -15.12 24.51 4.33
C TRP A 63 -15.95 24.73 3.06
N ASN A 64 -15.88 25.93 2.52
CA ASN A 64 -16.44 26.26 1.22
C ASN A 64 -15.30 26.55 0.23
N ALA A 65 -15.05 25.60 -0.66
CA ALA A 65 -13.96 25.67 -1.63
C ALA A 65 -14.14 26.82 -2.65
N ALA A 66 -15.40 27.13 -3.05
CA ALA A 66 -15.68 28.17 -4.04
C ALA A 66 -15.38 29.57 -3.51
N SER A 67 -15.70 29.84 -2.24
CA SER A 67 -15.42 31.15 -1.58
C SER A 67 -14.10 31.17 -0.83
N LYS A 68 -13.37 30.01 -0.74
CA LYS A 68 -12.18 29.82 0.10
C LYS A 68 -12.38 30.27 1.55
N THR A 69 -13.55 29.95 2.12
CA THR A 69 -13.95 30.36 3.45
C THR A 69 -14.16 29.18 4.36
N ALA A 70 -13.50 29.20 5.54
CA ALA A 70 -13.84 28.32 6.65
C ALA A 70 -14.86 28.97 7.56
N SER A 71 -15.87 28.22 8.00
CA SER A 71 -16.85 28.66 8.99
C SER A 71 -16.82 27.74 10.19
N CYS A 72 -16.57 28.29 11.39
CA CYS A 72 -16.58 27.56 12.66
C CYS A 72 -17.79 28.05 13.45
N ILE A 73 -18.74 27.13 13.73
CA ILE A 73 -20.04 27.49 14.33
C ILE A 73 -20.27 26.65 15.59
N LYS A 74 -20.64 27.35 16.71
CA LYS A 74 -21.06 26.71 17.95
C LYS A 74 -22.09 27.57 18.65
N ALA A 75 -23.31 27.06 18.82
CA ALA A 75 -24.42 27.81 19.41
C ALA A 75 -24.62 29.21 18.75
N ASP A 76 -24.43 30.26 19.51
CA ASP A 76 -24.55 31.67 19.08
C ASP A 76 -23.22 32.27 18.56
N LYS A 77 -22.13 31.49 18.59
CA LYS A 77 -20.79 31.96 18.19
C LYS A 77 -20.44 31.46 16.78
N LYS A 78 -20.06 32.40 15.92
CA LYS A 78 -19.68 32.11 14.53
C LYS A 78 -18.36 32.79 14.20
N VAL A 79 -17.41 32.03 13.66
CA VAL A 79 -16.13 32.55 13.19
C VAL A 79 -15.99 32.22 11.71
N LEU A 80 -15.73 33.24 10.88
CA LEU A 80 -15.53 33.13 9.45
C LEU A 80 -14.11 33.55 9.10
N ILE A 81 -13.43 32.75 8.32
CA ILE A 81 -12.04 32.93 7.93
C ILE A 81 -11.90 32.74 6.45
N ASN A 82 -11.44 33.77 5.74
CA ASN A 82 -11.13 33.69 4.33
C ASN A 82 -9.63 33.40 4.15
N VAL A 83 -9.30 32.28 3.51
CA VAL A 83 -7.90 31.94 3.22
C VAL A 83 -7.25 32.96 2.32
N GLY A 84 -6.04 33.38 2.69
CA GLY A 84 -5.30 34.46 2.02
C GLY A 84 -5.66 35.87 2.51
N SER A 85 -6.68 36.04 3.39
CA SER A 85 -7.04 37.32 3.98
C SER A 85 -6.36 37.57 5.31
N LYS A 86 -6.00 38.81 5.58
CA LYS A 86 -5.56 39.30 6.90
C LYS A 86 -6.72 39.72 7.79
N THR A 87 -7.95 39.26 7.51
CA THR A 87 -9.11 39.51 8.35
C THR A 87 -9.88 38.22 8.60
N ALA A 88 -10.40 38.07 9.81
CA ALA A 88 -11.40 37.10 10.20
C ALA A 88 -12.65 37.84 10.74
N GLN A 89 -13.81 37.19 10.67
CA GLN A 89 -15.02 37.71 11.27
C GLN A 89 -15.43 36.81 12.44
N ILE A 90 -15.62 37.40 13.61
CA ILE A 90 -16.10 36.71 14.82
C ILE A 90 -17.44 37.33 15.18
N ASN A 91 -18.53 36.58 14.96
CA ASN A 91 -19.90 37.10 14.96
C ASN A 91 -20.03 38.28 13.99
N ASP A 92 -20.32 39.48 14.49
CA ASP A 92 -20.48 40.70 13.70
C ASP A 92 -19.23 41.61 13.71
N GLU A 93 -18.16 41.19 14.40
CA GLU A 93 -16.91 41.97 14.52
C GLU A 93 -15.84 41.45 13.56
N VAL A 94 -15.10 42.39 12.95
CA VAL A 94 -13.98 42.05 12.04
C VAL A 94 -12.67 42.17 12.82
N LEU A 95 -11.95 41.05 12.88
CA LEU A 95 -10.62 40.94 13.47
C LEU A 95 -9.54 41.12 12.38
N THR A 96 -8.58 42.00 12.62
CA THR A 96 -7.38 42.11 11.76
C THR A 96 -6.30 41.18 12.27
N LEU A 97 -5.69 40.42 11.37
CA LEU A 97 -4.71 39.37 11.65
C LEU A 97 -3.28 39.86 11.32
N PRO A 98 -2.28 39.49 12.10
CA PRO A 98 -0.87 39.76 11.80
C PRO A 98 -0.39 39.08 10.52
N ALA A 99 -0.86 37.86 10.27
CA ALA A 99 -0.61 37.11 9.03
C ALA A 99 -1.92 36.56 8.43
N PRO A 100 -1.99 36.36 7.11
CA PRO A 100 -3.18 35.79 6.48
C PRO A 100 -3.36 34.31 6.91
N ALA A 101 -4.61 33.83 6.90
CA ALA A 101 -4.87 32.40 7.00
C ALA A 101 -4.30 31.70 5.76
N LEU A 102 -3.59 30.60 5.97
CA LEU A 102 -2.89 29.84 4.93
C LEU A 102 -3.41 28.40 4.84
N ILE A 103 -3.27 27.79 3.67
CA ILE A 103 -3.39 26.34 3.51
C ILE A 103 -1.98 25.76 3.48
N ILE A 104 -1.66 24.90 4.46
CA ILE A 104 -0.39 24.20 4.56
C ILE A 104 -0.72 22.70 4.58
N ASN A 105 -0.22 21.93 3.61
CA ASN A 105 -0.49 20.49 3.48
C ASN A 105 -2.00 20.16 3.51
N GLY A 106 -2.81 20.93 2.77
CA GLY A 106 -4.26 20.72 2.69
C GLY A 106 -5.05 21.07 3.95
N ARG A 107 -4.43 21.74 4.94
CA ARG A 107 -5.08 22.20 6.18
C ARG A 107 -5.01 23.72 6.32
N ILE A 108 -6.04 24.28 6.89
CA ILE A 108 -6.11 25.73 7.15
C ILE A 108 -5.39 26.03 8.45
N TYR A 109 -4.44 26.95 8.37
CA TYR A 109 -3.69 27.47 9.50
C TYR A 109 -4.05 28.95 9.71
N VAL A 110 -4.18 29.32 10.97
CA VAL A 110 -4.52 30.68 11.39
C VAL A 110 -3.58 31.14 12.50
N THR A 111 -3.46 32.45 12.65
CA THR A 111 -2.69 33.01 13.75
C THR A 111 -3.39 32.80 15.09
N SER A 112 -2.62 32.86 16.17
CA SER A 112 -3.11 32.66 17.55
C SER A 112 -4.26 33.63 17.92
N GLU A 113 -4.30 34.82 17.32
CA GLU A 113 -5.34 35.83 17.59
C GLU A 113 -6.74 35.35 17.23
N VAL A 114 -6.89 34.63 16.11
CA VAL A 114 -8.17 34.02 15.73
C VAL A 114 -8.63 33.02 16.77
N ILE A 115 -7.69 32.24 17.26
CA ILE A 115 -7.96 31.20 18.29
C ILE A 115 -8.30 31.86 19.62
N CYS A 116 -7.49 32.85 20.06
CA CYS A 116 -7.71 33.58 21.31
C CYS A 116 -9.09 34.23 21.39
N GLN A 117 -9.46 34.97 20.35
CA GLN A 117 -10.74 35.72 20.35
C GLN A 117 -11.92 34.82 19.97
N GLY A 118 -11.71 33.90 19.01
CA GLY A 118 -12.76 32.98 18.60
C GLY A 118 -13.19 32.01 19.72
N LEU A 119 -12.29 31.57 20.55
CA LEU A 119 -12.54 30.63 21.64
C LEU A 119 -12.60 31.28 23.04
N ASP A 120 -12.22 32.53 23.18
CA ASP A 120 -12.10 33.28 24.45
C ASP A 120 -11.08 32.61 25.40
N ILE A 121 -9.89 32.34 24.86
CA ILE A 121 -8.77 31.67 25.57
C ILE A 121 -7.48 32.48 25.34
N ASP A 122 -6.47 32.20 26.16
CA ASP A 122 -5.12 32.69 25.94
C ASP A 122 -4.25 31.58 25.29
N VAL A 123 -3.42 31.97 24.33
CA VAL A 123 -2.46 31.12 23.66
C VAL A 123 -1.06 31.64 23.93
N ASN A 124 -0.23 30.83 24.58
CA ASN A 124 1.15 31.18 24.93
C ASN A 124 2.12 30.16 24.32
N LEU A 125 3.17 30.65 23.68
CA LEU A 125 4.29 29.83 23.22
C LEU A 125 5.44 29.87 24.24
N ILE A 126 5.86 28.71 24.73
CA ILE A 126 7.05 28.55 25.57
C ILE A 126 8.17 28.06 24.64
N GLU A 127 8.98 28.98 24.15
CA GLU A 127 10.00 28.72 23.11
C GLU A 127 11.08 27.72 23.60
N GLU A 128 11.51 27.83 24.87
CA GLU A 128 12.51 26.93 25.45
C GLU A 128 12.07 25.47 25.48
N GLU A 129 10.76 25.24 25.68
CA GLU A 129 10.15 23.89 25.71
C GLU A 129 9.53 23.49 24.37
N LYS A 130 9.56 24.37 23.37
CA LYS A 130 8.78 24.21 22.11
C LYS A 130 7.33 23.78 22.40
N THR A 131 6.67 24.48 23.32
CA THR A 131 5.32 24.12 23.78
C THR A 131 4.34 25.26 23.58
N VAL A 132 3.21 24.99 22.91
CA VAL A 132 2.08 25.93 22.79
C VAL A 132 1.05 25.60 23.87
N CYS A 133 0.77 26.54 24.75
CA CYS A 133 -0.16 26.40 25.85
C CYS A 133 -1.45 27.18 25.59
N PHE A 134 -2.58 26.50 25.71
CA PHE A 134 -3.93 27.07 25.66
C PHE A 134 -4.50 27.13 27.08
N THR A 135 -4.91 28.29 27.54
CA THR A 135 -5.49 28.50 28.86
C THR A 135 -6.81 29.26 28.77
N THR A 136 -7.81 28.84 29.52
CA THR A 136 -9.10 29.52 29.52
C THR A 136 -9.05 30.78 30.36
N LYS A 137 -9.56 31.92 29.84
CA LYS A 137 -9.69 33.16 30.60
C LYS A 137 -10.67 32.98 31.77
N ASN A 138 -10.28 33.41 32.93
CA ASN A 138 -11.09 33.40 34.16
C ASN A 138 -11.43 32.03 34.77
N GLY A 139 -10.65 31.00 34.58
CA GLY A 139 -10.91 29.69 35.23
C GLY A 139 -12.26 29.06 34.83
N SER A 140 -12.91 29.59 33.81
CA SER A 140 -14.20 29.10 33.30
C SER A 140 -14.01 27.76 32.60
N SER A 141 -14.87 26.81 32.94
CA SER A 141 -14.91 25.51 32.24
C SER A 141 -15.39 25.69 30.81
N VAL A 142 -14.61 25.30 29.84
CA VAL A 142 -15.04 25.20 28.44
C VAL A 142 -15.67 23.82 28.27
N SER A 143 -16.98 23.80 28.02
CA SER A 143 -17.65 22.59 27.54
C SER A 143 -17.40 22.44 26.04
N VAL A 144 -16.80 21.36 25.62
CA VAL A 144 -16.49 21.07 24.23
C VAL A 144 -17.49 20.03 23.70
N SER A 145 -18.26 20.38 22.68
CA SER A 145 -19.16 19.47 21.97
C SER A 145 -18.95 19.56 20.46
N GLY A 146 -18.68 18.44 19.81
CA GLY A 146 -18.45 18.28 18.38
C GLY A 146 -17.90 16.89 18.06
N ASP A 147 -17.97 16.42 16.84
CA ASP A 147 -17.64 15.04 16.42
C ASP A 147 -16.18 14.60 16.61
N ASN A 148 -15.31 15.49 17.16
CA ASN A 148 -13.96 15.19 17.64
C ASN A 148 -13.77 15.79 19.03
N ASN A 149 -14.50 15.25 20.02
CA ASN A 149 -14.65 15.91 21.31
C ASN A 149 -13.52 15.63 22.27
N PHE A 150 -12.70 16.64 22.54
CA PHE A 150 -11.94 16.74 23.81
C PHE A 150 -12.71 17.65 24.77
N LEU A 151 -13.05 17.12 25.93
CA LEU A 151 -13.64 17.92 27.00
C LEU A 151 -12.51 18.49 27.87
N VAL A 152 -12.23 19.77 27.73
CA VAL A 152 -11.50 20.49 28.77
C VAL A 152 -12.53 20.91 29.82
N ALA A 153 -12.90 19.98 30.67
CA ALA A 153 -13.79 20.30 31.78
C ALA A 153 -12.97 20.86 32.93
N GLY A 154 -13.13 22.14 33.19
CA GLY A 154 -12.81 22.65 34.54
C GLY A 154 -13.72 21.97 35.59
N ASN A 155 -13.21 21.79 36.77
CA ASN A 155 -13.79 21.02 37.87
C ASN A 155 -15.28 21.30 38.25
N ASN A 156 -15.94 22.26 37.62
CA ASN A 156 -17.28 22.72 38.02
C ASN A 156 -18.45 22.20 37.17
N VAL A 157 -18.24 21.72 35.90
CA VAL A 157 -19.35 21.24 35.07
C VAL A 157 -19.74 19.81 35.41
N ILE A 158 -18.79 18.95 35.71
CA ILE A 158 -19.08 17.58 36.23
C ILE A 158 -19.87 17.64 37.52
N VAL A 159 -19.61 18.64 38.40
CA VAL A 159 -20.33 18.83 39.67
C VAL A 159 -21.79 19.25 39.45
N SER A 160 -22.18 19.95 38.37
CA SER A 160 -23.58 20.37 38.20
C SER A 160 -24.50 19.27 37.67
N VAL A 161 -23.99 18.31 36.90
CA VAL A 161 -24.76 17.14 36.45
C VAL A 161 -24.85 16.12 37.63
N ILE A 162 -23.78 15.94 38.36
CA ILE A 162 -23.70 14.96 39.50
C ILE A 162 -24.50 15.41 40.72
N LYS A 163 -24.71 16.72 40.95
CA LYS A 163 -25.52 17.21 42.10
C LYS A 163 -26.99 16.84 42.06
N ARG A 164 -27.50 16.25 40.98
CA ARG A 164 -28.91 15.79 40.84
C ARG A 164 -29.12 14.32 41.13
N TYR A 165 -28.06 13.51 41.36
CA TYR A 165 -28.21 12.08 41.53
C TYR A 165 -28.08 11.66 43.00
N ASN A 166 -29.01 10.83 43.47
CA ASN A 166 -29.02 10.25 44.81
C ASN A 166 -27.78 9.36 45.04
N LYS A 167 -27.12 9.52 46.20
CA LYS A 167 -26.04 8.62 46.64
C LYS A 167 -26.50 7.16 46.54
N GLY A 168 -25.93 6.40 45.59
CA GLY A 168 -26.12 4.96 45.49
C GLY A 168 -26.66 4.43 44.15
N ASN A 169 -27.01 5.28 43.18
CA ASN A 169 -27.40 4.83 41.83
C ASN A 169 -26.32 5.26 40.82
N TYR A 170 -25.31 4.41 40.68
CA TYR A 170 -24.18 4.65 39.75
C TYR A 170 -24.60 4.51 38.26
N LYS A 171 -25.75 3.90 37.98
CA LYS A 171 -26.25 3.65 36.63
C LYS A 171 -26.32 4.92 35.77
N ASN A 172 -26.86 6.00 36.33
CA ASN A 172 -26.97 7.27 35.59
C ASN A 172 -25.60 7.96 35.39
N GLU A 173 -24.65 7.76 36.30
CA GLU A 173 -23.28 8.29 36.18
C GLU A 173 -22.53 7.49 35.10
N ILE A 174 -22.74 6.19 35.00
CA ILE A 174 -22.21 5.30 33.98
C ILE A 174 -22.80 5.66 32.61
N GLU A 175 -24.13 5.78 32.48
CA GLU A 175 -24.81 6.21 31.26
C GLU A 175 -24.30 7.57 30.72
N ALA A 176 -24.00 8.50 31.62
CA ALA A 176 -23.42 9.79 31.24
C ALA A 176 -21.97 9.66 30.75
N ALA A 177 -21.18 8.75 31.32
CA ALA A 177 -19.82 8.46 30.87
C ALA A 177 -19.82 7.69 29.54
N ASP A 178 -20.76 6.75 29.36
CA ASP A 178 -20.96 6.01 28.11
C ASP A 178 -21.36 6.97 26.97
N THR A 179 -22.23 7.93 27.25
CA THR A 179 -22.59 8.98 26.30
C THR A 179 -21.36 9.82 25.87
N LEU A 180 -20.41 10.07 26.77
CA LEU A 180 -19.15 10.73 26.40
C LEU A 180 -18.31 9.85 25.48
N LEU A 181 -18.27 8.54 25.72
CA LEU A 181 -17.57 7.57 24.88
C LEU A 181 -18.18 7.49 23.47
N GLU A 182 -19.51 7.38 23.40
CA GLU A 182 -20.26 7.38 22.12
C GLU A 182 -20.04 8.66 21.31
N ASN A 183 -20.02 9.80 22.00
CA ASN A 183 -19.72 11.10 21.40
C ASN A 183 -18.21 11.31 21.16
N ARG A 184 -17.40 10.26 21.16
CA ARG A 184 -15.94 10.27 20.92
C ARG A 184 -15.13 11.15 21.87
N ASN A 185 -15.69 11.54 23.02
CA ASN A 185 -14.99 12.27 24.04
C ASN A 185 -14.23 11.30 24.97
N TYR A 186 -13.20 10.67 24.45
CA TYR A 186 -12.50 9.58 25.11
C TYR A 186 -11.84 10.00 26.43
N LEU A 187 -11.18 11.17 26.48
CA LEU A 187 -10.56 11.68 27.70
C LEU A 187 -11.59 12.05 28.76
N GLY A 188 -12.72 12.64 28.35
CA GLY A 188 -13.83 12.94 29.23
C GLY A 188 -14.48 11.67 29.82
N ALA A 189 -14.69 10.66 28.96
CA ALA A 189 -15.19 9.36 29.35
C ALA A 189 -14.25 8.69 30.38
N ILE A 190 -12.94 8.62 30.10
CA ILE A 190 -11.92 8.05 30.99
C ILE A 190 -11.96 8.72 32.37
N LYS A 191 -11.95 10.05 32.46
CA LYS A 191 -12.03 10.78 33.71
C LYS A 191 -13.33 10.49 34.51
N SER A 192 -14.44 10.36 33.79
CA SER A 192 -15.73 10.03 34.38
C SER A 192 -15.73 8.61 34.95
N TYR A 193 -15.18 7.64 34.18
CA TYR A 193 -15.04 6.26 34.63
C TYR A 193 -14.10 6.16 35.87
N GLU A 194 -12.94 6.82 35.87
CA GLU A 194 -12.03 6.87 37.02
C GLU A 194 -12.72 7.38 38.29
N LYS A 195 -13.56 8.41 38.15
CA LYS A 195 -14.32 8.95 39.26
C LYS A 195 -15.37 7.97 39.77
N ILE A 196 -16.05 7.25 38.89
CA ILE A 196 -17.04 6.22 39.25
C ILE A 196 -16.34 5.09 39.98
N LEU A 197 -15.20 4.60 39.45
CA LEU A 197 -14.39 3.53 40.04
C LEU A 197 -13.86 3.88 41.43
N GLY A 198 -13.68 5.17 41.74
CA GLY A 198 -13.36 5.62 43.12
C GLY A 198 -14.48 5.37 44.14
N ASN A 199 -15.70 5.02 43.71
CA ASN A 199 -16.87 4.84 44.55
C ASN A 199 -17.46 3.42 44.50
N ILE A 200 -17.10 2.59 43.50
CA ILE A 200 -17.55 1.21 43.32
C ILE A 200 -16.38 0.23 43.44
N SER A 201 -16.68 -1.03 43.69
CA SER A 201 -15.67 -2.08 43.73
C SER A 201 -16.21 -3.39 43.13
N SER A 202 -15.32 -4.26 42.68
CA SER A 202 -15.65 -5.58 42.12
C SER A 202 -16.41 -6.47 43.11
N GLU A 203 -16.21 -6.28 44.43
CA GLU A 203 -16.89 -7.05 45.48
C GLU A 203 -18.33 -6.56 45.75
N LYS A 204 -18.55 -5.24 45.69
CA LYS A 204 -19.85 -4.64 46.09
C LYS A 204 -20.75 -4.38 44.88
N ASN A 205 -20.18 -4.02 43.75
CA ASN A 205 -20.87 -3.60 42.53
C ASN A 205 -20.22 -4.28 41.31
N PRO A 206 -20.16 -5.62 41.23
CA PRO A 206 -19.37 -6.32 40.24
C PRO A 206 -19.83 -6.05 38.78
N GLU A 207 -21.12 -5.87 38.57
CA GLU A 207 -21.64 -5.56 37.23
C GLU A 207 -21.26 -4.15 36.78
N GLU A 208 -21.54 -3.14 37.60
CA GLU A 208 -21.18 -1.75 37.32
C GLU A 208 -19.65 -1.57 37.20
N TYR A 209 -18.90 -2.29 38.03
CA TYR A 209 -17.43 -2.28 37.98
C TYR A 209 -16.92 -2.84 36.67
N ALA A 210 -17.39 -4.04 36.24
CA ALA A 210 -16.98 -4.67 34.98
C ALA A 210 -17.33 -3.82 33.78
N HIS A 211 -18.57 -3.28 33.72
CA HIS A 211 -19.02 -2.40 32.67
C HIS A 211 -18.15 -1.13 32.57
N THR A 212 -17.95 -0.44 33.70
CA THR A 212 -17.15 0.80 33.78
C THR A 212 -15.70 0.57 33.34
N MET A 213 -15.07 -0.51 33.80
CA MET A 213 -13.70 -0.87 33.44
C MET A 213 -13.58 -1.21 31.95
N ASN A 214 -14.49 -2.04 31.41
CA ASN A 214 -14.49 -2.40 29.99
C ASN A 214 -14.63 -1.15 29.11
N ASN A 215 -15.54 -0.24 29.43
CA ASN A 215 -15.74 0.97 28.65
C ASN A 215 -14.59 1.98 28.83
N MET A 216 -13.97 2.06 29.99
CA MET A 216 -12.73 2.84 30.17
C MET A 216 -11.59 2.29 29.30
N ALA A 217 -11.42 0.97 29.27
CA ALA A 217 -10.42 0.34 28.39
C ALA A 217 -10.74 0.56 26.90
N ASN A 218 -12.01 0.46 26.49
CA ASN A 218 -12.46 0.79 25.15
C ASN A 218 -12.17 2.26 24.80
N ALA A 219 -12.32 3.19 25.74
CA ALA A 219 -11.96 4.59 25.54
C ALA A 219 -10.45 4.75 25.26
N TYR A 220 -9.58 4.04 26.01
CA TYR A 220 -8.14 3.99 25.73
C TYR A 220 -7.84 3.36 24.35
N LEU A 221 -8.58 2.30 23.94
CA LEU A 221 -8.41 1.73 22.58
C LEU A 221 -8.78 2.72 21.47
N LYS A 222 -9.87 3.44 21.62
CA LYS A 222 -10.24 4.48 20.65
C LYS A 222 -9.21 5.62 20.65
N LEU A 223 -8.69 5.97 21.82
CA LEU A 223 -7.63 6.98 21.95
C LEU A 223 -6.32 6.52 21.30
N SER A 224 -5.97 5.23 21.38
CA SER A 224 -4.77 4.66 20.76
C SER A 224 -4.78 4.78 19.24
N CYS A 225 -5.95 4.84 18.60
CA CYS A 225 -6.08 5.10 17.17
C CYS A 225 -5.78 6.56 16.81
N LEU A 226 -5.78 7.46 17.77
CA LEU A 226 -5.57 8.90 17.57
C LEU A 226 -4.20 9.36 18.06
N ILE A 227 -3.77 8.94 19.24
CA ILE A 227 -2.55 9.38 19.90
C ILE A 227 -1.88 8.26 20.69
N ASN A 228 -0.56 8.30 20.85
CA ASN A 228 0.23 7.43 21.72
C ASN A 228 -0.18 5.95 21.60
N LYS A 229 -0.16 5.42 20.39
CA LYS A 229 -0.69 4.10 20.05
C LYS A 229 -0.19 3.00 20.98
N ASP A 230 1.12 2.97 21.26
CA ASP A 230 1.76 2.00 22.14
C ASP A 230 1.22 2.08 23.56
N GLU A 231 1.30 3.26 24.16
CA GLU A 231 0.97 3.49 25.56
C GLU A 231 -0.52 3.24 25.82
N ASN A 232 -1.39 3.78 24.97
CA ASN A 232 -2.83 3.63 25.15
C ASN A 232 -3.31 2.19 24.89
N SER A 233 -2.71 1.46 23.93
CA SER A 233 -3.03 0.04 23.74
C SER A 233 -2.63 -0.80 24.94
N LEU A 234 -1.42 -0.59 25.47
CA LEU A 234 -0.95 -1.30 26.68
C LEU A 234 -1.78 -0.95 27.90
N LYS A 235 -2.20 0.31 28.05
CA LYS A 235 -3.08 0.73 29.13
C LYS A 235 -4.45 0.06 29.04
N ALA A 236 -5.03 -0.03 27.85
CA ALA A 236 -6.29 -0.75 27.62
C ALA A 236 -6.16 -2.23 28.00
N ILE A 237 -5.08 -2.91 27.55
CA ILE A 237 -4.82 -4.32 27.89
C ILE A 237 -4.79 -4.48 29.42
N SER A 238 -4.01 -3.65 30.13
CA SER A 238 -3.90 -3.73 31.58
C SER A 238 -5.24 -3.57 32.30
N ILE A 239 -6.12 -2.69 31.81
CA ILE A 239 -7.45 -2.48 32.41
C ILE A 239 -8.37 -3.68 32.14
N PHE A 240 -8.37 -4.25 30.94
CA PHE A 240 -9.13 -5.46 30.66
C PHE A 240 -8.62 -6.67 31.49
N GLU A 241 -7.31 -6.83 31.65
CA GLU A 241 -6.73 -7.86 32.48
C GLU A 241 -7.14 -7.69 33.96
N GLU A 242 -7.31 -6.47 34.43
CA GLU A 242 -7.82 -6.18 35.77
C GLU A 242 -9.30 -6.60 35.91
N VAL A 243 -10.14 -6.44 34.87
CA VAL A 243 -11.49 -7.01 34.85
C VAL A 243 -11.42 -8.52 34.98
N LEU A 244 -10.61 -9.19 34.19
CA LEU A 244 -10.44 -10.65 34.24
C LEU A 244 -9.87 -11.14 35.57
N ALA A 245 -9.07 -10.34 36.28
CA ALA A 245 -8.55 -10.67 37.58
C ALA A 245 -9.62 -10.63 38.70
N ASN A 246 -10.52 -9.64 38.60
CA ASN A 246 -11.45 -9.31 39.67
C ASN A 246 -12.87 -9.90 39.49
N ILE A 247 -13.31 -10.18 38.25
CA ILE A 247 -14.63 -10.73 37.95
C ILE A 247 -14.49 -12.20 37.52
N LYS A 248 -14.99 -13.12 38.37
CA LYS A 248 -14.83 -14.58 38.17
C LYS A 248 -16.16 -15.34 38.10
N ASP A 249 -17.27 -14.74 38.53
CA ASP A 249 -18.57 -15.40 38.60
C ASP A 249 -19.15 -15.53 37.19
N GLU A 250 -19.52 -16.75 36.77
CA GLU A 250 -20.07 -17.10 35.45
C GLU A 250 -21.34 -16.29 35.09
N LYS A 251 -22.06 -15.77 36.07
CA LYS A 251 -23.21 -14.89 35.82
C LYS A 251 -22.83 -13.58 35.12
N TYR A 252 -21.53 -13.20 35.11
CA TYR A 252 -20.99 -12.04 34.41
C TYR A 252 -20.22 -12.42 33.16
N ALA A 253 -20.49 -13.59 32.60
CA ALA A 253 -19.78 -14.15 31.42
C ALA A 253 -19.69 -13.16 30.23
N SER A 254 -20.74 -12.40 29.98
CA SER A 254 -20.74 -11.39 28.89
C SER A 254 -19.72 -10.29 29.13
N TYR A 255 -19.59 -9.75 30.34
CA TYR A 255 -18.55 -8.74 30.67
C TYR A 255 -17.13 -9.30 30.62
N ILE A 256 -16.97 -10.58 31.00
CA ILE A 256 -15.68 -11.29 30.89
C ILE A 256 -15.33 -11.49 29.40
N ALA A 257 -16.32 -11.86 28.57
CA ALA A 257 -16.15 -12.01 27.13
C ALA A 257 -15.78 -10.67 26.46
N ASP A 258 -16.44 -9.57 26.87
CA ASP A 258 -16.11 -8.23 26.41
C ASP A 258 -14.67 -7.82 26.75
N ALA A 259 -14.19 -8.18 27.94
CA ALA A 259 -12.81 -7.92 28.32
C ALA A 259 -11.82 -8.71 27.43
N TYR A 260 -12.09 -9.99 27.18
CA TYR A 260 -11.28 -10.79 26.26
C TYR A 260 -11.32 -10.26 24.83
N LYS A 261 -12.50 -9.90 24.28
CA LYS A 261 -12.65 -9.23 22.99
C LYS A 261 -11.83 -7.94 22.94
N GLY A 262 -11.91 -7.14 24.01
CA GLY A 262 -11.15 -5.90 24.14
C GLY A 262 -9.63 -6.13 24.14
N ILE A 263 -9.13 -7.15 24.86
CA ILE A 263 -7.72 -7.57 24.81
C ILE A 263 -7.32 -7.96 23.39
N GLY A 264 -8.16 -8.76 22.71
CA GLY A 264 -7.92 -9.14 21.31
C GLY A 264 -7.76 -7.93 20.39
N ASN A 265 -8.68 -6.98 20.49
CA ASN A 265 -8.63 -5.74 19.69
C ASN A 265 -7.38 -4.90 20.05
N ALA A 266 -7.03 -4.81 21.32
CA ALA A 266 -5.85 -4.07 21.77
C ALA A 266 -4.55 -4.66 21.23
N TYR A 267 -4.39 -5.98 21.30
CA TYR A 267 -3.23 -6.65 20.72
C TYR A 267 -3.19 -6.55 19.19
N SER A 268 -4.33 -6.58 18.50
CA SER A 268 -4.39 -6.37 17.05
C SER A 268 -3.91 -4.96 16.66
N ILE A 269 -4.28 -3.94 17.41
CA ILE A 269 -3.79 -2.56 17.22
C ILE A 269 -2.30 -2.46 17.54
N TYR A 270 -1.84 -3.09 18.63
CA TYR A 270 -0.46 -3.06 19.10
C TYR A 270 0.48 -3.83 18.15
N ALA A 271 0.00 -4.91 17.52
CA ALA A 271 0.74 -5.70 16.54
C ALA A 271 1.24 -4.86 15.35
N ASN A 272 0.48 -3.84 14.93
CA ASN A 272 0.90 -2.94 13.87
C ASN A 272 2.10 -2.04 14.24
N VAL A 273 2.52 -2.06 15.50
CA VAL A 273 3.63 -1.24 16.00
C VAL A 273 4.82 -2.09 16.39
N ARG A 274 4.59 -3.26 16.98
CA ARG A 274 5.63 -4.16 17.50
C ARG A 274 5.25 -5.62 17.38
N ASP A 275 6.23 -6.45 17.02
CA ASP A 275 6.15 -7.91 17.09
C ASP A 275 4.85 -8.47 16.52
N LEU A 276 4.64 -8.22 15.21
CA LEU A 276 3.39 -8.52 14.49
C LEU A 276 2.89 -9.95 14.76
N GLU A 277 3.74 -10.97 14.62
CA GLU A 277 3.37 -12.36 14.82
C GLU A 277 2.92 -12.64 16.25
N ILE A 278 3.73 -12.20 17.23
CA ILE A 278 3.49 -12.49 18.65
C ILE A 278 2.20 -11.82 19.11
N ASN A 279 2.02 -10.55 18.79
CA ASN A 279 0.86 -9.77 19.25
C ASN A 279 -0.42 -10.17 18.51
N THR A 280 -0.36 -10.48 17.21
CA THR A 280 -1.54 -11.00 16.51
C THR A 280 -1.95 -12.39 17.03
N SER A 281 -0.98 -13.25 17.37
CA SER A 281 -1.29 -14.55 18.02
C SER A 281 -1.95 -14.38 19.37
N LYS A 282 -1.51 -13.41 20.19
CA LYS A 282 -2.18 -13.07 21.46
C LYS A 282 -3.59 -12.52 21.23
N ALA A 283 -3.78 -11.70 20.18
CA ALA A 283 -5.09 -11.18 19.83
C ALA A 283 -6.08 -12.31 19.50
N LEU A 284 -5.67 -13.25 18.66
CA LEU A 284 -6.47 -14.42 18.29
C LEU A 284 -6.82 -15.28 19.51
N ALA A 285 -5.84 -15.57 20.37
CA ALA A 285 -6.08 -16.35 21.59
C ALA A 285 -7.11 -15.68 22.51
N ALA A 286 -7.05 -14.36 22.67
CA ALA A 286 -8.02 -13.63 23.48
C ALA A 286 -9.41 -13.64 22.83
N MET A 287 -9.52 -13.47 21.52
CA MET A 287 -10.80 -13.55 20.80
C MET A 287 -11.43 -14.94 20.89
N ASP A 288 -10.62 -16.01 20.86
CA ASP A 288 -11.10 -17.38 21.06
C ASP A 288 -11.67 -17.59 22.48
N GLU A 289 -11.06 -17.01 23.51
CA GLU A 289 -11.63 -17.06 24.86
C GLU A 289 -12.95 -16.26 24.96
N ALA A 290 -13.05 -15.10 24.29
CA ALA A 290 -14.31 -14.35 24.21
C ALA A 290 -15.44 -15.18 23.57
N LEU A 291 -15.16 -15.81 22.43
CA LEU A 291 -16.12 -16.60 21.67
C LEU A 291 -16.64 -17.85 22.42
N LYS A 292 -15.86 -18.39 23.37
CA LYS A 292 -16.32 -19.49 24.26
C LYS A 292 -17.35 -19.03 25.27
N LEU A 293 -17.37 -17.74 25.60
CA LEU A 293 -18.20 -17.18 26.66
C LEU A 293 -19.46 -16.50 26.13
N TYR A 294 -19.44 -15.98 24.88
CA TYR A 294 -20.63 -15.40 24.27
C TYR A 294 -21.69 -16.44 23.97
N ASP A 295 -22.94 -16.15 24.34
CA ASP A 295 -24.11 -16.88 23.90
C ASP A 295 -24.50 -16.39 22.50
N LYS A 296 -24.42 -17.27 21.48
CA LYS A 296 -24.66 -16.90 20.07
C LYS A 296 -26.05 -16.31 19.81
N GLU A 297 -27.05 -16.60 20.66
CA GLU A 297 -28.41 -16.04 20.51
C GLU A 297 -28.59 -14.73 21.28
N LYS A 298 -28.02 -14.63 22.50
CA LYS A 298 -28.19 -13.46 23.35
C LYS A 298 -27.18 -12.36 23.05
N ASP A 299 -25.93 -12.75 22.78
CA ASP A 299 -24.80 -11.86 22.51
C ASP A 299 -24.48 -11.87 21.00
N ALA A 300 -25.47 -12.07 20.14
CA ALA A 300 -25.31 -12.30 18.70
C ALA A 300 -24.45 -11.24 18.02
N TYR A 301 -24.68 -9.96 18.32
CA TYR A 301 -23.88 -8.86 17.74
C TYR A 301 -22.42 -8.96 18.13
N ASP A 302 -22.11 -9.10 19.42
CA ASP A 302 -20.74 -9.16 19.93
C ASP A 302 -20.01 -10.43 19.49
N TYR A 303 -20.72 -11.55 19.40
CA TYR A 303 -20.22 -12.79 18.83
C TYR A 303 -19.77 -12.58 17.37
N ALA A 304 -20.68 -12.07 16.52
CA ALA A 304 -20.37 -11.84 15.11
C ALA A 304 -19.30 -10.77 14.89
N TYR A 305 -19.33 -9.69 15.69
CA TYR A 305 -18.34 -8.63 15.60
C TYR A 305 -16.93 -9.10 16.03
N THR A 306 -16.86 -10.03 17.00
CA THR A 306 -15.60 -10.68 17.39
C THR A 306 -15.04 -11.51 16.23
N HIS A 307 -15.89 -12.18 15.46
CA HIS A 307 -15.47 -12.90 14.25
C HIS A 307 -14.93 -11.98 13.16
N ILE A 308 -15.47 -10.77 12.97
CA ILE A 308 -14.89 -9.77 12.04
C ILE A 308 -13.45 -9.42 12.47
N HIS A 309 -13.23 -9.14 13.75
CA HIS A 309 -11.87 -8.85 14.24
C HIS A 309 -10.93 -10.05 14.15
N LYS A 310 -11.45 -11.25 14.38
CA LYS A 310 -10.70 -12.50 14.22
C LYS A 310 -10.31 -12.71 12.75
N ALA A 311 -11.22 -12.48 11.82
CA ALA A 311 -10.94 -12.54 10.39
C ALA A 311 -9.79 -11.59 10.00
N PHE A 312 -9.88 -10.34 10.43
CA PHE A 312 -8.84 -9.35 10.20
C PHE A 312 -7.49 -9.75 10.83
N SER A 313 -7.50 -10.31 12.04
CA SER A 313 -6.29 -10.77 12.71
C SER A 313 -5.65 -11.96 11.99
N HIS A 314 -6.42 -12.94 11.51
CA HIS A 314 -5.90 -14.03 10.68
C HIS A 314 -5.35 -13.50 9.35
N TYR A 315 -6.04 -12.58 8.67
CA TYR A 315 -5.53 -11.93 7.48
C TYR A 315 -4.17 -11.24 7.74
N THR A 316 -4.05 -10.55 8.86
CA THR A 316 -2.80 -9.89 9.27
C THR A 316 -1.68 -10.91 9.55
N LEU A 317 -2.00 -12.00 10.26
CA LEU A 317 -1.04 -13.06 10.58
C LEU A 317 -0.54 -13.77 9.32
N ALA A 318 -1.38 -13.92 8.30
CA ALA A 318 -1.03 -14.51 7.01
C ALA A 318 0.14 -13.80 6.30
N HIS A 319 0.53 -12.60 6.71
CA HIS A 319 1.69 -11.90 6.15
C HIS A 319 3.03 -12.45 6.64
N VAL A 320 3.04 -13.07 7.82
CA VAL A 320 4.29 -13.48 8.51
C VAL A 320 4.30 -14.95 8.89
N LYS A 321 3.13 -15.61 8.91
CA LYS A 321 3.01 -16.98 9.37
C LYS A 321 1.92 -17.75 8.63
N GLU A 322 2.26 -18.94 8.13
CA GLU A 322 1.32 -19.91 7.54
C GLU A 322 0.26 -19.23 6.64
N PRO A 323 0.69 -18.59 5.52
CA PRO A 323 -0.18 -17.70 4.75
C PRO A 323 -1.50 -18.37 4.32
N VAL A 324 -1.45 -19.56 3.76
CA VAL A 324 -2.63 -20.26 3.24
C VAL A 324 -3.60 -20.62 4.35
N GLU A 325 -3.10 -21.18 5.45
CA GLU A 325 -3.93 -21.59 6.59
C GLU A 325 -4.63 -20.38 7.22
N ASN A 326 -3.89 -19.30 7.46
CA ASN A 326 -4.47 -18.09 8.03
C ASN A 326 -5.46 -17.37 7.11
N LEU A 327 -5.29 -17.42 5.78
CA LEU A 327 -6.31 -16.90 4.85
C LEU A 327 -7.61 -17.73 4.89
N ILE A 328 -7.50 -19.05 5.02
CA ILE A 328 -8.67 -19.94 5.17
C ILE A 328 -9.39 -19.62 6.49
N LEU A 329 -8.68 -19.55 7.62
CA LEU A 329 -9.25 -19.22 8.93
C LEU A 329 -9.89 -17.81 8.95
N SER A 330 -9.35 -16.89 8.16
CA SER A 330 -9.95 -15.57 7.97
C SER A 330 -11.30 -15.65 7.26
N LEU A 331 -11.39 -16.42 6.17
CA LEU A 331 -12.65 -16.65 5.45
C LEU A 331 -13.69 -17.36 6.33
N GLU A 332 -13.31 -18.40 7.05
CA GLU A 332 -14.19 -19.10 8.00
C GLU A 332 -14.77 -18.14 9.05
N SER A 333 -13.93 -17.23 9.56
CA SER A 333 -14.40 -16.21 10.51
C SER A 333 -15.36 -15.21 9.85
N CYS A 334 -15.16 -14.83 8.58
CA CYS A 334 -16.11 -14.03 7.83
C CYS A 334 -17.47 -14.77 7.65
N GLU A 335 -17.45 -16.06 7.34
CA GLU A 335 -18.65 -16.86 7.16
C GLU A 335 -19.46 -16.99 8.47
N GLU A 336 -18.79 -17.19 9.61
CA GLU A 336 -19.44 -17.20 10.92
C GLU A 336 -20.11 -15.85 11.22
N ALA A 337 -19.46 -14.73 10.93
CA ALA A 337 -20.06 -13.40 11.11
C ALA A 337 -21.29 -13.19 10.20
N LEU A 338 -21.26 -13.67 8.96
CA LEU A 338 -22.39 -13.59 8.01
C LEU A 338 -23.59 -14.46 8.40
N THR A 339 -23.45 -15.40 9.35
CA THR A 339 -24.61 -16.11 9.90
C THR A 339 -25.55 -15.18 10.68
N ILE A 340 -25.06 -14.01 11.10
CA ILE A 340 -25.77 -13.03 11.93
C ILE A 340 -25.95 -11.71 11.19
N PHE A 341 -24.86 -11.17 10.61
CA PHE A 341 -24.92 -9.89 9.91
C PHE A 341 -25.41 -10.07 8.47
N ASN A 342 -26.36 -9.26 8.07
CA ASN A 342 -26.95 -9.23 6.73
C ASN A 342 -27.10 -7.79 6.21
N PRO A 343 -27.24 -7.58 4.89
CA PRO A 343 -27.22 -6.23 4.31
C PRO A 343 -28.39 -5.34 4.72
N GLU A 344 -29.55 -5.92 5.11
CA GLU A 344 -30.72 -5.14 5.49
C GLU A 344 -30.64 -4.65 6.95
N ALA A 345 -30.20 -5.50 7.87
CA ALA A 345 -30.16 -5.19 9.30
C ALA A 345 -28.83 -4.53 9.74
N ASN A 346 -27.74 -4.93 9.15
CA ASN A 346 -26.38 -4.55 9.56
C ASN A 346 -25.50 -4.17 8.34
N PRO A 347 -25.90 -3.15 7.54
CA PRO A 347 -25.25 -2.84 6.27
C PRO A 347 -23.75 -2.49 6.42
N ASN A 348 -23.35 -1.82 7.49
CA ASN A 348 -21.97 -1.44 7.70
C ASN A 348 -21.07 -2.64 8.02
N GLU A 349 -21.50 -3.51 8.93
CA GLU A 349 -20.81 -4.72 9.33
C GLU A 349 -20.75 -5.74 8.18
N TYR A 350 -21.85 -5.87 7.44
CA TYR A 350 -21.89 -6.69 6.23
C TYR A 350 -20.87 -6.20 5.19
N ALA A 351 -20.81 -4.89 4.96
CA ALA A 351 -19.83 -4.30 4.05
C ALA A 351 -18.39 -4.51 4.52
N ASP A 352 -18.11 -4.44 5.85
CA ASP A 352 -16.78 -4.73 6.40
C ASP A 352 -16.38 -6.18 6.13
N ILE A 353 -17.27 -7.13 6.33
CA ILE A 353 -16.99 -8.55 6.08
C ILE A 353 -16.75 -8.78 4.58
N LYS A 354 -17.57 -8.20 3.71
CA LYS A 354 -17.42 -8.34 2.26
C LYS A 354 -16.12 -7.70 1.76
N GLU A 355 -15.71 -6.58 2.33
CA GLU A 355 -14.41 -5.97 2.05
C GLU A 355 -13.25 -6.90 2.43
N ILE A 356 -13.30 -7.50 3.63
CA ILE A 356 -12.29 -8.47 4.09
C ILE A 356 -12.25 -9.68 3.15
N GLN A 357 -13.38 -10.27 2.79
CA GLN A 357 -13.44 -11.39 1.84
C GLN A 357 -12.82 -11.02 0.50
N GLY A 358 -13.16 -9.85 -0.05
CA GLY A 358 -12.61 -9.35 -1.31
C GLY A 358 -11.08 -9.22 -1.27
N ILE A 359 -10.54 -8.65 -0.20
CA ILE A 359 -9.08 -8.50 0.01
C ILE A 359 -8.40 -9.88 0.10
N ILE A 360 -9.00 -10.84 0.79
CA ILE A 360 -8.46 -12.20 0.91
C ILE A 360 -8.42 -12.87 -0.47
N TYR A 361 -9.52 -12.80 -1.25
CA TYR A 361 -9.56 -13.38 -2.59
C TYR A 361 -8.54 -12.73 -3.54
N LEU A 362 -8.38 -11.40 -3.49
CA LEU A 362 -7.30 -10.72 -4.20
C LEU A 362 -5.93 -11.29 -3.84
N ARG A 363 -5.67 -11.51 -2.56
CA ARG A 363 -4.39 -12.05 -2.11
C ARG A 363 -4.19 -13.50 -2.57
N ILE A 364 -5.21 -14.33 -2.53
CA ILE A 364 -5.14 -15.71 -3.02
C ILE A 364 -4.87 -15.71 -4.54
N SER A 365 -5.50 -14.80 -5.30
CA SER A 365 -5.32 -14.71 -6.74
C SER A 365 -3.87 -14.41 -7.14
N THR A 366 -3.12 -13.66 -6.32
CA THR A 366 -1.70 -13.38 -6.58
C THR A 366 -0.81 -14.62 -6.44
N SER A 367 -1.20 -15.58 -5.60
CA SER A 367 -0.43 -16.80 -5.34
C SER A 367 -0.84 -17.97 -6.26
N SER A 368 -2.13 -18.08 -6.58
CA SER A 368 -2.70 -19.21 -7.31
C SER A 368 -2.68 -19.06 -8.82
N SER A 369 -2.55 -17.85 -9.34
CA SER A 369 -2.73 -17.51 -10.76
C SER A 369 -4.07 -18.03 -11.32
N ASP A 370 -5.12 -18.07 -10.49
CA ASP A 370 -6.45 -18.52 -10.85
C ASP A 370 -7.41 -17.33 -10.92
N ARG A 371 -7.96 -17.10 -12.11
CA ARG A 371 -8.90 -16.02 -12.38
C ARG A 371 -10.12 -16.05 -11.46
N GLN A 372 -10.57 -17.23 -11.05
CA GLN A 372 -11.76 -17.40 -10.24
C GLN A 372 -11.73 -16.56 -8.96
N TYR A 373 -10.55 -16.43 -8.32
CA TYR A 373 -10.41 -15.61 -7.11
C TYR A 373 -10.54 -14.11 -7.38
N LEU A 374 -10.19 -13.64 -8.58
CA LEU A 374 -10.46 -12.25 -8.98
C LEU A 374 -11.95 -12.00 -9.17
N ASP A 375 -12.66 -12.95 -9.78
CA ASP A 375 -14.12 -12.87 -9.95
C ASP A 375 -14.82 -12.87 -8.57
N MET A 376 -14.39 -13.72 -7.63
CA MET A 376 -14.90 -13.74 -6.25
C MET A 376 -14.59 -12.44 -5.49
N ALA A 377 -13.40 -11.88 -5.67
CA ALA A 377 -13.04 -10.58 -5.09
C ALA A 377 -13.94 -9.46 -5.61
N PHE A 378 -14.16 -9.43 -6.93
CA PHE A 378 -15.07 -8.47 -7.56
C PHE A 378 -16.48 -8.53 -6.99
N GLU A 379 -17.06 -9.72 -6.90
CA GLU A 379 -18.41 -9.93 -6.34
C GLU A 379 -18.47 -9.44 -4.87
N ALA A 380 -17.47 -9.78 -4.06
CA ALA A 380 -17.43 -9.35 -2.67
C ALA A 380 -17.37 -7.82 -2.53
N PHE A 381 -16.53 -7.13 -3.33
CA PHE A 381 -16.48 -5.67 -3.31
C PHE A 381 -17.74 -5.01 -3.85
N GLN A 382 -18.37 -5.59 -4.86
CA GLN A 382 -19.66 -5.12 -5.36
C GLN A 382 -20.75 -5.24 -4.30
N ASP A 383 -20.79 -6.33 -3.55
CA ASP A 383 -21.73 -6.51 -2.45
C ASP A 383 -21.48 -5.51 -1.32
N ALA A 384 -20.21 -5.22 -0.99
CA ALA A 384 -19.88 -4.18 -0.03
C ALA A 384 -20.37 -2.80 -0.47
N LEU A 385 -20.17 -2.43 -1.74
CA LEU A 385 -20.62 -1.13 -2.26
C LEU A 385 -22.13 -0.92 -2.21
N LYS A 386 -22.95 -1.98 -2.34
CA LYS A 386 -24.42 -1.87 -2.23
C LYS A 386 -24.87 -1.37 -0.85
N CYS A 387 -24.04 -1.52 0.17
CA CYS A 387 -24.30 -1.13 1.55
C CYS A 387 -23.65 0.19 1.97
N ILE A 388 -22.91 0.85 1.07
CA ILE A 388 -22.14 2.06 1.41
C ILE A 388 -22.72 3.27 0.70
N ASP A 389 -23.03 4.29 1.48
CA ASP A 389 -23.36 5.62 0.99
C ASP A 389 -22.05 6.40 0.78
N ALA A 390 -21.75 6.74 -0.46
CA ALA A 390 -20.53 7.44 -0.84
C ALA A 390 -20.42 8.85 -0.23
N GLU A 391 -21.56 9.54 -0.03
CA GLU A 391 -21.56 10.89 0.56
C GLU A 391 -21.30 10.85 2.07
N ASN A 392 -21.85 9.85 2.76
CA ASN A 392 -21.70 9.70 4.21
C ASN A 392 -20.41 8.95 4.62
N ASN A 393 -19.90 8.04 3.76
CA ASN A 393 -18.71 7.25 3.99
C ASN A 393 -17.70 7.32 2.82
N PRO A 394 -17.25 8.52 2.40
CA PRO A 394 -16.43 8.67 1.20
C PRO A 394 -15.12 7.87 1.26
N SER A 395 -14.46 7.83 2.40
CA SER A 395 -13.18 7.10 2.54
C SER A 395 -13.33 5.59 2.33
N LYS A 396 -14.40 4.98 2.82
CA LYS A 396 -14.69 3.55 2.64
C LYS A 396 -15.09 3.26 1.19
N TYR A 397 -15.90 4.13 0.60
CA TYR A 397 -16.28 4.05 -0.81
C TYR A 397 -15.07 4.12 -1.73
N VAL A 398 -14.21 5.13 -1.56
CA VAL A 398 -12.94 5.29 -2.31
C VAL A 398 -12.08 4.03 -2.21
N ARG A 399 -11.91 3.49 -1.01
CA ARG A 399 -11.07 2.31 -0.78
C ARG A 399 -11.60 1.08 -1.52
N ILE A 400 -12.90 0.83 -1.48
CA ILE A 400 -13.50 -0.34 -2.15
C ILE A 400 -13.50 -0.15 -3.68
N GLN A 401 -13.77 1.04 -4.19
CA GLN A 401 -13.63 1.33 -5.61
C GLN A 401 -12.19 1.14 -6.11
N CYS A 402 -11.20 1.54 -5.29
CA CYS A 402 -9.81 1.25 -5.57
C CYS A 402 -9.53 -0.26 -5.65
N TYR A 403 -10.05 -1.07 -4.73
CA TYR A 403 -9.90 -2.52 -4.80
C TYR A 403 -10.54 -3.11 -6.06
N ILE A 404 -11.69 -2.59 -6.51
CA ILE A 404 -12.31 -2.98 -7.77
C ILE A 404 -11.37 -2.66 -8.95
N GLY A 405 -10.75 -1.48 -8.96
CA GLY A 405 -9.74 -1.13 -9.95
C GLY A 405 -8.54 -2.10 -9.94
N ILE A 406 -8.08 -2.50 -8.75
CA ILE A 406 -7.00 -3.49 -8.57
C ILE A 406 -7.44 -4.89 -9.06
N VAL A 407 -8.70 -5.28 -8.87
CA VAL A 407 -9.23 -6.52 -9.49
C VAL A 407 -9.10 -6.47 -11.00
N TYR A 408 -9.48 -5.35 -11.63
CA TYR A 408 -9.33 -5.19 -13.08
C TYR A 408 -7.86 -5.21 -13.54
N GLN A 409 -6.93 -4.62 -12.76
CA GLN A 409 -5.48 -4.77 -13.03
C GLN A 409 -5.07 -6.25 -13.01
N GLY A 410 -5.58 -7.04 -12.07
CA GLY A 410 -5.35 -8.49 -12.01
C GLY A 410 -5.95 -9.21 -13.22
N LEU A 411 -7.18 -8.87 -13.64
CA LEU A 411 -7.86 -9.46 -14.78
C LEU A 411 -7.13 -9.18 -16.10
N MET A 412 -6.46 -8.04 -16.26
CA MET A 412 -5.64 -7.74 -17.45
C MET A 412 -4.50 -8.75 -17.68
N ASN A 413 -4.05 -9.47 -16.64
CA ASN A 413 -3.05 -10.52 -16.83
C ASN A 413 -3.63 -11.78 -17.52
N PHE A 414 -4.95 -11.97 -17.47
CA PHE A 414 -5.67 -13.08 -18.11
C PHE A 414 -6.30 -12.69 -19.44
N ASP A 415 -6.80 -11.46 -19.51
CA ASP A 415 -7.47 -10.90 -20.67
C ASP A 415 -7.13 -9.40 -20.77
N PRO A 416 -6.11 -9.02 -21.56
CA PRO A 416 -5.70 -7.63 -21.72
C PRO A 416 -6.60 -6.87 -22.70
N SER A 417 -7.92 -7.14 -22.68
CA SER A 417 -8.88 -6.45 -23.53
C SER A 417 -9.04 -4.97 -23.13
N LYS A 418 -9.42 -4.17 -24.11
CA LYS A 418 -9.68 -2.75 -23.90
C LYS A 418 -10.81 -2.52 -22.88
N GLU A 419 -11.79 -3.39 -22.88
CA GLU A 419 -12.94 -3.34 -21.99
C GLU A 419 -12.55 -3.50 -20.52
N ILE A 420 -11.66 -4.44 -20.20
CA ILE A 420 -11.13 -4.66 -18.84
C ILE A 420 -10.28 -3.47 -18.39
N PHE A 421 -9.43 -2.97 -19.27
CA PHE A 421 -8.62 -1.79 -19.01
C PHE A 421 -9.47 -0.56 -18.71
N GLU A 422 -10.45 -0.25 -19.59
CA GLU A 422 -11.33 0.92 -19.41
C GLU A 422 -12.17 0.81 -18.13
N ALA A 423 -12.64 -0.39 -17.77
CA ALA A 423 -13.37 -0.61 -16.52
C ALA A 423 -12.48 -0.38 -15.28
N GLY A 424 -11.22 -0.79 -15.31
CA GLY A 424 -10.26 -0.53 -14.24
C GLY A 424 -9.96 0.96 -14.08
N VAL A 425 -9.71 1.67 -15.17
CA VAL A 425 -9.53 3.13 -15.18
C VAL A 425 -10.76 3.83 -14.62
N ALA A 426 -11.98 3.44 -15.06
CA ALA A 426 -13.22 4.03 -14.59
C ALA A 426 -13.43 3.84 -13.07
N ALA A 427 -13.03 2.72 -12.48
CA ALA A 427 -13.12 2.49 -11.04
C ALA A 427 -12.20 3.43 -10.24
N PHE A 428 -10.98 3.68 -10.73
CA PHE A 428 -10.07 4.65 -10.11
C PHE A 428 -10.56 6.09 -10.30
N GLU A 429 -11.05 6.45 -11.49
CA GLU A 429 -11.64 7.77 -11.75
C GLU A 429 -12.89 8.02 -10.89
N GLU A 430 -13.70 6.98 -10.66
CA GLU A 430 -14.84 7.06 -9.73
C GLU A 430 -14.37 7.35 -8.30
N SER A 431 -13.28 6.71 -7.86
CA SER A 431 -12.66 7.00 -6.55
C SER A 431 -12.23 8.47 -6.44
N LEU A 432 -11.66 9.04 -7.50
CA LEU A 432 -11.18 10.42 -7.51
C LEU A 432 -12.31 11.47 -7.42
N LYS A 433 -13.57 11.10 -7.64
CA LYS A 433 -14.72 12.02 -7.41
C LYS A 433 -14.98 12.27 -5.93
N PHE A 434 -14.54 11.36 -5.05
CA PHE A 434 -14.78 11.40 -3.60
C PHE A 434 -13.51 11.62 -2.78
N CYS A 435 -12.36 11.87 -3.41
CA CYS A 435 -11.12 12.23 -2.75
C CYS A 435 -10.34 13.25 -3.59
N ASP A 436 -9.77 14.24 -2.93
CA ASP A 436 -8.96 15.29 -3.55
C ASP A 436 -7.76 15.67 -2.67
N LEU A 437 -6.88 16.54 -3.21
CA LEU A 437 -5.68 17.02 -2.51
C LEU A 437 -5.99 17.80 -1.23
N ASP A 438 -7.14 18.45 -1.17
CA ASP A 438 -7.48 19.34 -0.04
C ASP A 438 -8.13 18.57 1.12
N THR A 439 -9.01 17.62 0.80
CA THR A 439 -9.83 16.91 1.81
C THR A 439 -9.23 15.58 2.25
N SER A 440 -8.59 14.87 1.34
CA SER A 440 -8.03 13.53 1.61
C SER A 440 -6.77 13.25 0.77
N PRO A 441 -5.69 14.03 0.98
CA PRO A 441 -4.49 13.98 0.14
C PRO A 441 -3.87 12.59 0.03
N ALA A 442 -3.84 11.83 1.11
CA ALA A 442 -3.25 10.47 1.11
C ALA A 442 -4.06 9.49 0.24
N ASN A 443 -5.41 9.53 0.33
CA ASN A 443 -6.27 8.71 -0.51
C ASN A 443 -6.14 9.15 -1.98
N TYR A 444 -6.15 10.44 -2.25
CA TYR A 444 -5.95 10.97 -3.59
C TYR A 444 -4.65 10.47 -4.22
N ALA A 445 -3.53 10.63 -3.51
CA ALA A 445 -2.23 10.17 -4.00
C ALA A 445 -2.18 8.65 -4.19
N TYR A 446 -2.81 7.88 -3.30
CA TYR A 446 -2.90 6.43 -3.45
C TYR A 446 -3.66 6.03 -4.71
N VAL A 447 -4.82 6.63 -4.97
CA VAL A 447 -5.61 6.38 -6.19
C VAL A 447 -4.81 6.74 -7.44
N GLN A 448 -4.09 7.87 -7.43
CA GLN A 448 -3.25 8.28 -8.54
C GLN A 448 -2.13 7.26 -8.84
N VAL A 449 -1.50 6.70 -7.80
CA VAL A 449 -0.50 5.63 -7.98
C VAL A 449 -1.14 4.38 -8.59
N GLN A 450 -2.33 3.96 -8.13
CA GLN A 450 -3.02 2.79 -8.69
C GLN A 450 -3.42 3.03 -10.16
N LEU A 451 -3.91 4.23 -10.47
CA LEU A 451 -4.22 4.65 -11.85
C LEU A 451 -2.97 4.61 -12.73
N ALA A 452 -1.83 5.05 -12.22
CA ALA A 452 -0.56 4.95 -12.95
C ALA A 452 -0.15 3.50 -13.22
N ILE A 453 -0.32 2.59 -12.25
CA ILE A 453 0.04 1.18 -12.40
C ILE A 453 -0.75 0.53 -13.55
N ILE A 454 -2.06 0.79 -13.66
CA ILE A 454 -2.86 0.24 -14.75
C ILE A 454 -2.45 0.83 -16.12
N TYR A 455 -2.06 2.10 -16.16
CA TYR A 455 -1.51 2.72 -17.37
C TYR A 455 -0.13 2.15 -17.73
N ILE A 456 0.76 1.91 -16.75
CA ILE A 456 2.06 1.24 -16.98
C ILE A 456 1.85 -0.14 -17.57
N GLN A 457 0.92 -0.91 -17.00
CA GLN A 457 0.58 -2.25 -17.49
C GLN A 457 0.07 -2.22 -18.93
N MET A 458 -0.81 -1.27 -19.25
CA MET A 458 -1.33 -1.14 -20.60
C MET A 458 -0.26 -0.68 -21.58
N SER A 459 0.65 0.22 -21.19
CA SER A 459 1.77 0.65 -22.02
C SER A 459 2.71 -0.50 -22.36
N ASP A 460 3.03 -1.37 -21.39
CA ASP A 460 3.88 -2.55 -21.60
C ASP A 460 3.20 -3.58 -22.52
N LEU A 461 1.90 -3.79 -22.37
CA LEU A 461 1.13 -4.76 -23.15
C LEU A 461 0.86 -4.31 -24.59
N SER A 462 0.49 -3.04 -24.79
CA SER A 462 0.13 -2.50 -26.10
C SER A 462 1.34 -2.00 -26.90
N GLY A 463 2.45 -1.69 -26.25
CA GLY A 463 3.58 -1.00 -26.86
C GLY A 463 3.28 0.47 -27.19
N ASP A 464 2.28 1.08 -26.55
CA ASP A 464 1.89 2.47 -26.77
C ASP A 464 2.44 3.38 -25.65
N ALA A 465 3.34 4.29 -26.03
CA ALA A 465 3.96 5.24 -25.10
C ALA A 465 2.97 6.28 -24.54
N GLU A 466 1.80 6.49 -25.18
CA GLU A 466 0.78 7.42 -24.66
C GLU A 466 0.29 7.01 -23.28
N PHE A 467 0.08 5.71 -23.05
CA PHE A 467 -0.29 5.20 -21.71
C PHE A 467 0.83 5.40 -20.69
N GLY A 468 2.10 5.24 -21.10
CA GLY A 468 3.24 5.56 -20.26
C GLY A 468 3.27 7.02 -19.83
N ASN A 469 2.96 7.94 -20.74
CA ASN A 469 2.86 9.37 -20.43
C ASN A 469 1.72 9.67 -19.44
N LYS A 470 0.53 9.05 -19.60
CA LYS A 470 -0.57 9.16 -18.65
C LYS A 470 -0.19 8.61 -17.27
N ALA A 471 0.60 7.54 -17.22
CA ALA A 471 1.13 7.02 -15.96
C ALA A 471 2.05 8.04 -15.26
N ILE A 472 2.94 8.72 -16.00
CA ILE A 472 3.79 9.77 -15.43
C ILE A 472 2.93 10.92 -14.87
N GLU A 473 1.92 11.38 -15.61
CA GLU A 473 1.02 12.43 -15.14
C GLU A 473 0.35 12.06 -13.80
N ALA A 474 -0.15 10.83 -13.66
CA ALA A 474 -0.75 10.35 -12.42
C ALA A 474 0.29 10.22 -11.29
N LEU A 475 1.51 9.75 -11.57
CA LEU A 475 2.58 9.69 -10.58
C LEU A 475 3.04 11.09 -10.15
N ASP A 476 3.09 12.05 -11.07
CA ASP A 476 3.41 13.44 -10.74
C ASP A 476 2.35 14.08 -9.81
N GLU A 477 1.07 13.74 -10.01
CA GLU A 477 0.02 14.12 -9.04
C GLU A 477 0.29 13.53 -7.65
N ALA A 478 0.70 12.26 -7.56
CA ALA A 478 1.02 11.63 -6.28
C ALA A 478 2.28 12.22 -5.60
N THR A 479 3.25 12.78 -6.38
CA THR A 479 4.44 13.43 -5.79
C THR A 479 4.10 14.68 -4.97
N LYS A 480 2.96 15.30 -5.22
CA LYS A 480 2.49 16.48 -4.45
C LYS A 480 2.22 16.14 -2.99
N VAL A 481 2.00 14.85 -2.69
CA VAL A 481 1.66 14.34 -1.36
C VAL A 481 2.79 13.48 -0.79
N TYR A 482 3.25 12.49 -1.55
CA TYR A 482 4.20 11.50 -1.08
C TYR A 482 5.63 12.04 -1.14
N ASN A 483 6.07 12.69 -0.07
CA ASN A 483 7.45 13.13 0.12
C ASN A 483 8.21 12.19 1.08
N ILE A 484 9.54 12.25 1.04
CA ILE A 484 10.41 11.34 1.81
C ILE A 484 10.30 11.51 3.33
N GLU A 485 9.95 12.71 3.80
CA GLU A 485 9.91 13.03 5.22
C GLU A 485 8.63 12.53 5.88
N GLN A 486 7.48 12.72 5.23
CA GLN A 486 6.18 12.38 5.78
C GLN A 486 5.72 10.97 5.40
N TYR A 487 6.05 10.52 4.18
CA TYR A 487 5.59 9.25 3.61
C TYR A 487 6.75 8.45 3.00
N PRO A 488 7.80 8.10 3.77
CA PRO A 488 9.03 7.53 3.19
C PRO A 488 8.79 6.28 2.35
N LEU A 489 7.95 5.34 2.81
CA LEU A 489 7.65 4.11 2.06
C LEU A 489 6.87 4.40 0.76
N PHE A 490 5.85 5.24 0.83
CA PHE A 490 5.08 5.62 -0.37
C PHE A 490 5.93 6.42 -1.36
N TYR A 491 6.82 7.28 -0.87
CA TYR A 491 7.80 7.97 -1.70
C TYR A 491 8.70 6.98 -2.45
N ALA A 492 9.22 5.96 -1.78
CA ALA A 492 10.09 4.98 -2.41
C ALA A 492 9.35 4.15 -3.46
N ASN A 493 8.12 3.70 -3.16
CA ASN A 493 7.26 3.03 -4.13
C ASN A 493 6.97 3.90 -5.35
N LEU A 494 6.62 5.18 -5.13
CA LEU A 494 6.40 6.15 -6.20
C LEU A 494 7.62 6.29 -7.09
N GLN A 495 8.82 6.40 -6.50
CA GLN A 495 10.08 6.48 -7.25
C GLN A 495 10.37 5.19 -8.04
N TYR A 496 10.04 4.03 -7.48
CA TYR A 496 10.13 2.75 -8.19
C TYR A 496 9.21 2.71 -9.42
N TYR A 497 7.94 3.13 -9.29
CA TYR A 497 7.00 3.17 -10.42
C TYR A 497 7.41 4.18 -11.49
N LEU A 498 7.92 5.36 -11.10
CA LEU A 498 8.50 6.33 -12.04
C LEU A 498 9.67 5.72 -12.81
N GLY A 499 10.58 5.02 -12.11
CA GLY A 499 11.71 4.33 -12.74
C GLY A 499 11.26 3.26 -13.74
N SER A 500 10.25 2.48 -13.38
CA SER A 500 9.67 1.44 -14.24
C SER A 500 8.99 2.06 -15.48
N CYS A 501 8.20 3.11 -15.29
CA CYS A 501 7.51 3.81 -16.35
C CYS A 501 8.49 4.44 -17.35
N TYR A 502 9.51 5.16 -16.86
CA TYR A 502 10.56 5.72 -17.72
C TYR A 502 11.33 4.63 -18.48
N SER A 503 11.57 3.46 -17.86
CA SER A 503 12.23 2.35 -18.56
C SER A 503 11.39 1.81 -19.71
N ILE A 504 10.06 1.69 -19.52
CA ILE A 504 9.14 1.23 -20.57
C ILE A 504 9.10 2.24 -21.71
N ILE A 505 8.90 3.53 -21.43
CA ILE A 505 8.87 4.57 -22.48
C ILE A 505 10.23 4.62 -23.20
N GLY A 506 11.34 4.50 -22.46
CA GLY A 506 12.69 4.44 -23.04
C GLY A 506 12.83 3.28 -24.03
N ASN A 507 12.29 2.10 -23.72
CA ASN A 507 12.29 0.94 -24.62
C ASN A 507 11.42 1.18 -25.87
N LEU A 508 10.29 1.88 -25.74
CA LEU A 508 9.37 2.14 -26.84
C LEU A 508 9.87 3.24 -27.78
N GLU A 509 10.44 4.31 -27.23
CA GLU A 509 10.88 5.47 -27.99
C GLU A 509 12.38 5.42 -28.37
N GLY A 510 13.18 4.55 -27.73
CA GLY A 510 14.60 4.43 -27.99
C GLY A 510 15.41 5.67 -27.56
N GLN A 511 14.99 6.37 -26.49
CA GLN A 511 15.61 7.63 -26.07
C GLN A 511 16.41 7.48 -24.77
N GLN A 512 17.68 7.85 -24.83
CA GLN A 512 18.60 7.80 -23.69
C GLN A 512 18.11 8.55 -22.45
N GLU A 513 17.42 9.68 -22.64
CA GLU A 513 16.95 10.53 -21.55
C GLU A 513 16.03 9.80 -20.57
N TYR A 514 15.15 8.93 -21.09
CA TYR A 514 14.23 8.18 -20.24
C TYR A 514 14.97 7.16 -19.35
N TYR A 515 16.02 6.51 -19.86
CA TYR A 515 16.80 5.60 -19.04
C TYR A 515 17.58 6.34 -17.94
N ALA A 516 18.08 7.56 -18.23
CA ALA A 516 18.72 8.39 -17.22
C ALA A 516 17.72 8.79 -16.11
N LYS A 517 16.47 9.13 -16.47
CA LYS A 517 15.39 9.40 -15.50
C LYS A 517 15.04 8.15 -14.70
N ALA A 518 14.98 6.98 -15.34
CA ALA A 518 14.70 5.70 -14.69
C ALA A 518 15.76 5.37 -13.63
N ILE A 519 17.03 5.45 -14.00
CA ILE A 519 18.18 5.23 -13.08
C ILE A 519 18.05 6.12 -11.86
N LYS A 520 17.85 7.43 -12.06
CA LYS A 520 17.71 8.41 -10.97
C LYS A 520 16.53 8.09 -10.04
N SER A 521 15.41 7.65 -10.61
CA SER A 521 14.22 7.29 -9.82
C SER A 521 14.48 6.04 -8.98
N PHE A 522 15.07 4.99 -9.53
CA PHE A 522 15.44 3.80 -8.75
C PHE A 522 16.48 4.12 -7.65
N GLU A 523 17.45 4.98 -7.92
CA GLU A 523 18.40 5.45 -6.90
C GLU A 523 17.72 6.23 -5.77
N ASN A 524 16.67 7.00 -6.09
CA ASN A 524 15.86 7.67 -5.07
C ASN A 524 15.08 6.67 -4.20
N ALA A 525 14.56 5.59 -4.78
CA ALA A 525 13.88 4.54 -4.01
C ALA A 525 14.81 3.87 -2.99
N PHE A 526 16.08 3.67 -3.31
CA PHE A 526 17.10 3.12 -2.40
C PHE A 526 17.43 4.00 -1.18
N LYS A 527 16.99 5.25 -1.14
CA LYS A 527 17.09 6.05 0.09
C LYS A 527 16.27 5.47 1.24
N ILE A 528 15.28 4.65 0.91
CA ILE A 528 14.35 4.02 1.85
C ILE A 528 14.44 2.50 1.78
N PHE A 529 14.45 1.90 0.58
CA PHE A 529 14.55 0.47 0.40
C PHE A 529 15.95 -0.02 0.73
N THR A 530 16.08 -0.68 1.88
CA THR A 530 17.32 -1.33 2.31
C THR A 530 17.11 -2.84 2.46
N PRO A 531 18.14 -3.65 2.31
CA PRO A 531 18.02 -5.11 2.38
C PRO A 531 17.49 -5.61 3.74
N GLU A 532 17.74 -4.85 4.82
CA GLU A 532 17.31 -5.22 6.17
C GLU A 532 15.85 -4.86 6.45
N LYS A 533 15.35 -3.78 5.87
CA LYS A 533 14.03 -3.24 6.22
C LYS A 533 12.96 -3.59 5.19
N TYR A 534 13.34 -3.59 3.91
CA TYR A 534 12.44 -3.82 2.78
C TYR A 534 13.13 -4.73 1.75
N PRO A 535 13.40 -6.01 2.09
CA PRO A 535 14.20 -6.91 1.26
C PRO A 535 13.59 -7.13 -0.14
N ASP A 536 12.28 -7.33 -0.23
CA ASP A 536 11.60 -7.59 -1.50
C ASP A 536 11.63 -6.37 -2.42
N ASP A 537 11.31 -5.18 -1.88
CA ASP A 537 11.36 -3.92 -2.62
C ASP A 537 12.79 -3.59 -3.05
N TYR A 538 13.78 -3.89 -2.20
CA TYR A 538 15.19 -3.74 -2.53
C TYR A 538 15.60 -4.63 -3.70
N VAL A 539 15.17 -5.90 -3.71
CA VAL A 539 15.46 -6.84 -4.80
C VAL A 539 14.84 -6.36 -6.12
N ILE A 540 13.54 -6.08 -6.14
CA ILE A 540 12.86 -5.67 -7.39
C ILE A 540 13.41 -4.33 -7.92
N THR A 541 13.80 -3.41 -7.04
CA THR A 541 14.42 -2.14 -7.43
C THR A 541 15.80 -2.36 -8.03
N ASN A 542 16.63 -3.26 -7.47
CA ASN A 542 17.92 -3.64 -8.07
C ASN A 542 17.76 -4.27 -9.45
N ILE A 543 16.75 -5.13 -9.64
CA ILE A 543 16.44 -5.72 -10.95
C ILE A 543 16.04 -4.63 -11.96
N GLY A 544 15.17 -3.70 -11.55
CA GLY A 544 14.76 -2.56 -12.38
C GLY A 544 15.93 -1.67 -12.77
N LEU A 545 16.77 -1.29 -11.80
CA LEU A 545 17.97 -0.48 -12.02
C LEU A 545 18.98 -1.20 -12.92
N GLY A 546 19.21 -2.50 -12.69
CA GLY A 546 20.11 -3.31 -13.54
C GLY A 546 19.63 -3.34 -15.01
N LYS A 547 18.34 -3.49 -15.24
CA LYS A 547 17.77 -3.41 -16.61
C LYS A 547 17.91 -2.03 -17.22
N ALA A 548 17.71 -0.96 -16.45
CA ALA A 548 17.91 0.41 -16.92
C ALA A 548 19.37 0.66 -17.32
N TYR A 549 20.33 0.15 -16.55
CA TYR A 549 21.77 0.19 -16.91
C TYR A 549 22.04 -0.65 -18.16
N MET A 550 21.48 -1.84 -18.31
CA MET A 550 21.61 -2.65 -19.51
C MET A 550 21.10 -1.92 -20.78
N ALA A 551 20.02 -1.19 -20.66
CA ALA A 551 19.50 -0.37 -21.76
C ALA A 551 20.38 0.86 -22.03
N MET A 552 20.85 1.55 -20.99
CA MET A 552 21.75 2.68 -21.11
C MET A 552 23.08 2.30 -21.80
N SER A 553 23.54 1.06 -21.63
CA SER A 553 24.78 0.56 -22.28
C SER A 553 24.76 0.58 -23.82
N GLU A 554 23.58 0.72 -24.44
CA GLU A 554 23.46 0.87 -25.89
C GLU A 554 23.81 2.30 -26.38
N PHE A 555 23.86 3.29 -25.48
CA PHE A 555 24.04 4.69 -25.82
C PHE A 555 25.41 5.25 -25.39
N ALA A 556 25.95 4.82 -24.26
CA ALA A 556 27.17 5.36 -23.69
C ALA A 556 27.89 4.34 -22.80
N GLU A 557 29.21 4.40 -22.75
CA GLU A 557 30.09 3.67 -21.82
C GLU A 557 29.64 2.22 -21.54
N PRO A 558 29.51 1.38 -22.61
CA PRO A 558 28.79 0.11 -22.53
C PRO A 558 29.36 -0.83 -21.46
N GLU A 559 30.68 -0.90 -21.31
CA GLU A 559 31.31 -1.77 -20.31
C GLU A 559 30.98 -1.36 -18.88
N GLU A 560 31.02 -0.05 -18.57
CA GLU A 560 30.72 0.48 -17.25
C GLU A 560 29.26 0.21 -16.88
N TYR A 561 28.31 0.55 -17.74
CA TYR A 561 26.89 0.32 -17.50
C TYR A 561 26.52 -1.16 -17.37
N ILE A 562 27.15 -2.04 -18.16
CA ILE A 562 26.91 -3.49 -18.04
C ILE A 562 27.44 -4.00 -16.70
N ASN A 563 28.63 -3.57 -16.24
CA ASN A 563 29.17 -3.95 -14.95
C ASN A 563 28.31 -3.43 -13.79
N ASN A 564 27.76 -2.21 -13.88
CA ASN A 564 26.82 -1.68 -12.92
C ASN A 564 25.53 -2.51 -12.88
N ALA A 565 25.03 -2.98 -14.05
CA ALA A 565 23.88 -3.87 -14.12
C ALA A 565 24.14 -5.21 -13.42
N ILE A 566 25.29 -5.84 -13.69
CA ILE A 566 25.71 -7.10 -13.02
C ILE A 566 25.75 -6.91 -11.52
N THR A 567 26.35 -5.82 -11.04
CA THR A 567 26.41 -5.49 -9.60
C THR A 567 25.02 -5.37 -8.98
N CYS A 568 24.04 -4.76 -9.68
CA CYS A 568 22.66 -4.68 -9.23
C CYS A 568 22.00 -6.09 -9.16
N PHE A 569 22.20 -6.91 -10.17
CA PHE A 569 21.67 -8.27 -10.19
C PHE A 569 22.30 -9.15 -9.08
N GLU A 570 23.59 -9.03 -8.84
CA GLU A 570 24.28 -9.74 -7.74
C GLU A 570 23.75 -9.32 -6.37
N LYS A 571 23.46 -8.03 -6.15
CA LYS A 571 22.82 -7.56 -4.91
C LYS A 571 21.43 -8.18 -4.71
N ALA A 572 20.66 -8.38 -5.77
CA ALA A 572 19.38 -9.05 -5.69
C ALA A 572 19.54 -10.53 -5.28
N LEU A 573 20.57 -11.23 -5.79
CA LEU A 573 20.85 -12.65 -5.48
C LEU A 573 21.32 -12.88 -4.04
N VAL A 574 21.83 -11.86 -3.36
CA VAL A 574 22.19 -12.00 -1.93
C VAL A 574 20.95 -12.28 -1.08
N ILE A 575 19.78 -11.74 -1.46
CA ILE A 575 18.52 -11.90 -0.74
C ILE A 575 17.72 -13.05 -1.33
N TYR A 576 17.44 -13.01 -2.63
CA TYR A 576 16.72 -14.05 -3.35
C TYR A 576 17.71 -15.08 -3.88
N ASN A 577 18.03 -16.05 -3.04
CA ASN A 577 18.82 -17.23 -3.40
C ASN A 577 17.93 -18.41 -3.77
N LEU A 578 18.53 -19.53 -4.16
CA LEU A 578 17.81 -20.73 -4.61
C LEU A 578 16.88 -21.35 -3.55
N GLU A 579 17.15 -21.11 -2.25
CA GLU A 579 16.35 -21.63 -1.13
C GLU A 579 15.16 -20.71 -0.80
N VAL A 580 15.36 -19.39 -0.94
CA VAL A 580 14.36 -18.38 -0.58
C VAL A 580 13.33 -18.19 -1.70
N ASP A 581 13.80 -17.91 -2.92
CA ASP A 581 12.93 -17.78 -4.09
C ASP A 581 13.63 -18.30 -5.35
N PRO A 582 13.45 -19.59 -5.67
CA PRO A 582 14.10 -20.21 -6.83
C PRO A 582 13.69 -19.57 -8.17
N VAL A 583 12.48 -19.06 -8.29
CA VAL A 583 11.98 -18.46 -9.54
C VAL A 583 12.67 -17.13 -9.80
N TYR A 584 12.69 -16.24 -8.82
CA TYR A 584 13.40 -14.96 -8.93
C TYR A 584 14.91 -15.14 -9.07
N PHE A 585 15.48 -16.04 -8.27
CA PHE A 585 16.90 -16.38 -8.42
C PHE A 585 17.24 -16.74 -9.86
N SER A 586 16.48 -17.66 -10.46
CA SER A 586 16.71 -18.12 -11.83
C SER A 586 16.46 -17.04 -12.87
N TYR A 587 15.48 -16.18 -12.64
CA TYR A 587 15.24 -15.01 -13.49
C TYR A 587 16.44 -14.05 -13.51
N VAL A 588 16.99 -13.73 -12.33
CA VAL A 588 18.16 -12.85 -12.20
C VAL A 588 19.39 -13.48 -12.82
N GLN A 589 19.58 -14.80 -12.69
CA GLN A 589 20.64 -15.52 -13.39
C GLN A 589 20.55 -15.34 -14.92
N GLY A 590 19.34 -15.38 -15.48
CA GLY A 590 19.12 -15.08 -16.91
C GLY A 590 19.51 -13.65 -17.30
N CYS A 591 19.25 -12.67 -16.42
CA CYS A 591 19.68 -11.27 -16.60
C CYS A 591 21.21 -11.15 -16.59
N ILE A 592 21.89 -11.81 -15.63
CA ILE A 592 23.36 -11.86 -15.55
C ILE A 592 23.94 -12.51 -16.80
N ALA A 593 23.38 -13.65 -17.27
CA ALA A 593 23.84 -14.30 -18.48
C ALA A 593 23.76 -13.36 -19.70
N SER A 594 22.67 -12.61 -19.82
CA SER A 594 22.50 -11.63 -20.90
C SER A 594 23.54 -10.49 -20.82
N ALA A 595 23.87 -10.03 -19.62
CA ALA A 595 24.90 -9.00 -19.37
C ALA A 595 26.30 -9.53 -19.73
N GLN A 596 26.63 -10.76 -19.29
CA GLN A 596 27.91 -11.40 -19.61
C GLN A 596 28.10 -11.62 -21.12
N ILE A 597 27.04 -12.02 -21.82
CA ILE A 597 27.04 -12.13 -23.29
C ILE A 597 27.35 -10.77 -23.95
N LYS A 598 26.81 -9.67 -23.43
CA LYS A 598 27.11 -8.33 -23.95
C LYS A 598 28.57 -7.95 -23.73
N LEU A 599 29.15 -8.20 -22.55
CA LEU A 599 30.59 -7.96 -22.27
C LEU A 599 31.47 -8.76 -23.24
N ALA A 600 31.16 -10.03 -23.44
CA ALA A 600 31.90 -10.88 -24.38
C ALA A 600 31.84 -10.33 -25.83
N LYS A 601 30.68 -9.82 -26.26
CA LYS A 601 30.52 -9.16 -27.59
C LYS A 601 31.35 -7.89 -27.72
N LEU A 602 31.56 -7.16 -26.63
CA LEU A 602 32.45 -5.98 -26.59
C LEU A 602 33.94 -6.36 -26.60
N GLY A 603 34.27 -7.64 -26.48
CA GLY A 603 35.65 -8.11 -26.42
C GLY A 603 36.26 -8.08 -25.02
N VAL A 604 35.45 -7.83 -24.00
CA VAL A 604 35.89 -7.85 -22.59
C VAL A 604 35.89 -9.31 -22.13
N GLU A 605 37.08 -9.85 -21.87
CA GLU A 605 37.29 -11.23 -21.38
C GLU A 605 36.34 -12.26 -22.00
N PRO A 606 36.27 -12.37 -23.36
CA PRO A 606 35.14 -13.01 -24.04
C PRO A 606 34.97 -14.48 -23.66
N SER A 607 36.07 -15.22 -23.41
CA SER A 607 36.00 -16.63 -23.03
C SER A 607 35.40 -16.78 -21.64
N GLU A 608 35.89 -15.99 -20.67
CA GLU A 608 35.44 -16.05 -19.27
C GLU A 608 33.98 -15.63 -19.13
N ASN A 609 33.60 -14.51 -19.76
CA ASN A 609 32.23 -14.00 -19.70
C ASN A 609 31.23 -14.94 -20.37
N ILE A 610 31.60 -15.61 -21.47
CA ILE A 610 30.71 -16.61 -22.10
C ILE A 610 30.56 -17.86 -21.22
N ASP A 611 31.62 -18.31 -20.54
CA ASP A 611 31.54 -19.45 -19.65
C ASP A 611 30.63 -19.13 -18.44
N LYS A 612 30.75 -17.93 -17.83
CA LYS A 612 29.84 -17.44 -16.79
C LYS A 612 28.40 -17.36 -17.28
N ALA A 613 28.17 -16.90 -18.53
CA ALA A 613 26.81 -16.85 -19.10
C ALA A 613 26.19 -18.23 -19.25
N ILE A 614 26.95 -19.21 -19.71
CA ILE A 614 26.49 -20.61 -19.85
C ILE A 614 26.14 -21.18 -18.48
N GLU A 615 27.01 -21.02 -17.48
CA GLU A 615 26.79 -21.49 -16.10
C GLU A 615 25.52 -20.85 -15.52
N ALA A 616 25.32 -19.55 -15.67
CA ALA A 616 24.13 -18.86 -15.22
C ALA A 616 22.85 -19.37 -15.90
N CYS A 617 22.90 -19.62 -17.21
CA CYS A 617 21.78 -20.23 -17.96
C CYS A 617 21.47 -21.65 -17.48
N GLU A 618 22.50 -22.48 -17.29
CA GLU A 618 22.33 -23.88 -16.83
C GLU A 618 21.76 -23.91 -15.40
N THR A 619 22.21 -23.02 -14.53
CA THR A 619 21.66 -22.81 -13.18
C THR A 619 20.17 -22.43 -13.25
N ALA A 620 19.80 -21.46 -14.09
CA ALA A 620 18.41 -21.06 -14.26
C ALA A 620 17.52 -22.19 -14.80
N LEU A 621 18.02 -23.02 -15.72
CA LEU A 621 17.29 -24.16 -16.28
C LEU A 621 17.09 -25.30 -15.26
N GLY A 622 17.81 -25.30 -14.15
CA GLY A 622 17.55 -26.21 -13.03
C GLY A 622 16.19 -25.99 -12.38
N VAL A 623 15.67 -24.75 -12.45
CA VAL A 623 14.34 -24.36 -11.94
C VAL A 623 13.33 -24.20 -13.09
N PHE A 624 13.71 -23.49 -14.14
CA PHE A 624 12.88 -23.26 -15.30
C PHE A 624 12.84 -24.48 -16.21
N THR A 625 12.09 -25.52 -15.80
CA THR A 625 11.85 -26.67 -16.65
C THR A 625 10.75 -26.38 -17.68
N PHE A 626 10.74 -27.14 -18.77
CA PHE A 626 9.70 -26.96 -19.81
C PHE A 626 8.30 -27.25 -19.28
N GLU A 627 8.17 -28.21 -18.36
CA GLU A 627 6.90 -28.62 -17.76
C GLU A 627 6.37 -27.60 -16.75
N ALA A 628 7.27 -27.00 -15.95
CA ALA A 628 6.86 -26.10 -14.86
C ALA A 628 6.68 -24.65 -15.35
N LEU A 629 7.64 -24.12 -16.13
CA LEU A 629 7.70 -22.72 -16.53
C LEU A 629 8.16 -22.60 -17.98
N PRO A 630 7.36 -23.05 -18.97
CA PRO A 630 7.75 -23.19 -20.38
C PRO A 630 8.21 -21.89 -21.03
N ASN A 631 7.60 -20.75 -20.68
CA ASN A 631 7.99 -19.44 -21.20
C ASN A 631 9.42 -19.06 -20.74
N TYR A 632 9.69 -19.16 -19.43
CA TYR A 632 11.02 -18.85 -18.89
C TYR A 632 12.07 -19.83 -19.40
N HIS A 633 11.71 -21.13 -19.48
CA HIS A 633 12.58 -22.14 -20.11
C HIS A 633 12.98 -21.74 -21.51
N ALA A 634 12.03 -21.36 -22.36
CA ALA A 634 12.30 -20.96 -23.74
C ALA A 634 13.19 -19.72 -23.83
N ASN A 635 12.94 -18.69 -23.00
CA ASN A 635 13.78 -17.50 -22.92
C ASN A 635 15.23 -17.83 -22.57
N ILE A 636 15.45 -18.64 -21.52
CA ILE A 636 16.81 -19.04 -21.12
C ILE A 636 17.47 -19.92 -22.19
N LYS A 637 16.72 -20.78 -22.88
CA LYS A 637 17.24 -21.57 -24.01
C LYS A 637 17.71 -20.71 -25.17
N VAL A 638 17.03 -19.60 -25.48
CA VAL A 638 17.52 -18.64 -26.48
C VAL A 638 18.82 -18.00 -26.01
N THR A 639 18.87 -17.54 -24.75
CA THR A 639 20.09 -16.92 -24.17
C THR A 639 21.26 -17.91 -24.18
N LEU A 640 21.03 -19.16 -23.79
CA LEU A 640 22.02 -20.24 -23.84
C LEU A 640 22.49 -20.51 -25.28
N GLY A 641 21.56 -20.49 -26.23
CA GLY A 641 21.86 -20.59 -27.66
C GLY A 641 22.78 -19.46 -28.16
N ASP A 642 22.51 -18.23 -27.73
CA ASP A 642 23.35 -17.05 -28.02
C ASP A 642 24.76 -17.20 -27.42
N ALA A 643 24.86 -17.67 -26.18
CA ALA A 643 26.15 -17.92 -25.51
C ALA A 643 26.97 -18.97 -26.29
N TYR A 644 26.39 -20.13 -26.63
CA TYR A 644 27.10 -21.15 -27.42
C TYR A 644 27.44 -20.67 -28.82
N PHE A 645 26.61 -19.83 -29.45
CA PHE A 645 26.91 -19.25 -30.76
C PHE A 645 28.16 -18.36 -30.73
N ILE A 646 28.34 -17.59 -29.66
CA ILE A 646 29.55 -16.76 -29.48
C ILE A 646 30.74 -17.63 -29.09
N LYS A 647 30.56 -18.60 -28.18
CA LYS A 647 31.61 -19.54 -27.80
C LYS A 647 32.21 -20.27 -29.00
N ALA A 648 31.39 -20.62 -29.98
CA ALA A 648 31.82 -21.26 -31.21
C ALA A 648 32.85 -20.45 -32.01
N ASN A 649 32.84 -19.11 -31.90
CA ASN A 649 33.84 -18.26 -32.55
C ASN A 649 35.17 -18.20 -31.76
N ILE A 650 35.16 -18.66 -30.49
CA ILE A 650 36.32 -18.68 -29.64
C ILE A 650 37.01 -20.05 -29.68
N GLU A 651 36.22 -21.12 -29.56
CA GLU A 651 36.70 -22.52 -29.52
C GLU A 651 35.65 -23.50 -30.05
N ASP A 652 36.07 -24.66 -30.54
CA ASP A 652 35.20 -25.76 -30.97
C ASP A 652 33.98 -25.32 -31.76
N LEU A 653 34.20 -24.75 -32.96
CA LEU A 653 33.16 -24.18 -33.83
C LEU A 653 32.02 -25.22 -34.05
N GLU A 654 32.30 -26.46 -34.42
CA GLU A 654 31.28 -27.45 -34.75
C GLU A 654 30.48 -27.81 -33.48
N GLY A 655 31.15 -28.17 -32.39
CA GLY A 655 30.50 -28.62 -31.17
C GLY A 655 29.61 -27.53 -30.56
N ASN A 656 30.09 -26.28 -30.45
CA ASN A 656 29.34 -25.20 -29.85
C ASN A 656 28.19 -24.70 -30.74
N ILE A 657 28.34 -24.69 -32.08
CA ILE A 657 27.20 -24.36 -32.96
C ILE A 657 26.10 -25.43 -32.89
N LEU A 658 26.45 -26.73 -32.77
CA LEU A 658 25.43 -27.77 -32.56
C LEU A 658 24.67 -27.60 -31.26
N LYS A 659 25.35 -27.20 -30.16
CA LYS A 659 24.69 -26.87 -28.89
C LYS A 659 23.77 -25.64 -29.04
N SER A 660 24.23 -24.59 -29.74
CA SER A 660 23.41 -23.41 -30.04
C SER A 660 22.13 -23.77 -30.81
N ILE A 661 22.24 -24.54 -31.88
CA ILE A 661 21.12 -25.01 -32.70
C ILE A 661 20.11 -25.81 -31.84
N ASN A 662 20.60 -26.71 -30.97
CA ASN A 662 19.74 -27.50 -30.11
C ASN A 662 19.00 -26.59 -29.10
N SER A 663 19.67 -25.61 -28.53
CA SER A 663 19.05 -24.65 -27.59
C SER A 663 17.94 -23.83 -28.26
N TYR A 664 18.16 -23.31 -29.47
CA TYR A 664 17.11 -22.59 -30.22
C TYR A 664 15.93 -23.52 -30.60
N LYS A 665 16.20 -24.76 -30.98
CA LYS A 665 15.13 -25.74 -31.25
C LYS A 665 14.33 -26.07 -30.00
N ASP A 666 14.96 -26.15 -28.84
CA ASP A 666 14.27 -26.38 -27.59
C ASP A 666 13.36 -25.18 -27.26
N ALA A 667 13.80 -23.94 -27.48
CA ALA A 667 12.97 -22.75 -27.30
C ALA A 667 11.75 -22.74 -28.25
N LEU A 668 11.93 -23.17 -29.50
CA LEU A 668 10.86 -23.27 -30.51
C LEU A 668 9.81 -24.35 -30.22
N LYS A 669 9.99 -25.20 -29.19
CA LYS A 669 8.92 -26.08 -28.70
C LYS A 669 7.80 -25.28 -28.01
N TYR A 670 8.14 -24.13 -27.43
CA TYR A 670 7.19 -23.20 -26.78
C TYR A 670 6.80 -22.05 -27.71
N TYR A 671 7.77 -21.41 -28.37
CA TYR A 671 7.48 -20.28 -29.25
C TYR A 671 6.77 -20.76 -30.51
N THR A 672 5.58 -20.19 -30.76
CA THR A 672 4.77 -20.46 -31.94
C THR A 672 4.43 -19.18 -32.70
N LEU A 673 4.15 -19.31 -33.98
CA LEU A 673 3.77 -18.17 -34.82
C LEU A 673 2.46 -17.50 -34.35
N ASN A 674 1.55 -18.26 -33.75
CA ASN A 674 0.24 -17.76 -33.32
C ASN A 674 0.28 -17.09 -31.95
N GLU A 675 1.02 -17.67 -31.00
CA GLU A 675 0.98 -17.21 -29.60
C GLU A 675 2.14 -16.28 -29.24
N THR A 676 3.31 -16.48 -29.87
CA THR A 676 4.54 -15.72 -29.58
C THR A 676 5.27 -15.33 -30.87
N PRO A 677 4.61 -14.61 -31.80
CA PRO A 677 5.09 -14.43 -33.16
C PRO A 677 6.47 -13.73 -33.26
N ASP A 678 6.74 -12.72 -32.42
CA ASP A 678 8.03 -12.03 -32.43
C ASP A 678 9.16 -12.92 -31.94
N SER A 679 8.99 -13.61 -30.80
CA SER A 679 9.97 -14.54 -30.23
C SER A 679 10.22 -15.74 -31.17
N TYR A 680 9.16 -16.25 -31.79
CA TYR A 680 9.25 -17.29 -32.83
C TYR A 680 10.12 -16.85 -33.99
N ALA A 681 9.82 -15.68 -34.60
CA ALA A 681 10.54 -15.18 -35.73
C ALA A 681 12.00 -14.83 -35.44
N ASN A 682 12.27 -14.18 -34.27
CA ASN A 682 13.63 -13.86 -33.83
C ASN A 682 14.44 -15.13 -33.57
N THR A 683 13.85 -16.15 -32.96
CA THR A 683 14.54 -17.43 -32.70
C THR A 683 14.86 -18.15 -34.04
N HIS A 684 13.96 -18.09 -35.02
CA HIS A 684 14.22 -18.63 -36.35
C HIS A 684 15.34 -17.88 -37.10
N ILE A 685 15.47 -16.57 -36.93
CA ILE A 685 16.62 -15.79 -37.49
C ILE A 685 17.92 -16.32 -36.89
N LYS A 686 18.00 -16.45 -35.54
CA LYS A 686 19.17 -16.94 -34.82
C LYS A 686 19.52 -18.39 -35.22
N LEU A 687 18.52 -19.24 -35.39
CA LEU A 687 18.68 -20.61 -35.84
C LEU A 687 19.23 -20.64 -37.28
N GLY A 688 18.75 -19.78 -38.18
CA GLY A 688 19.28 -19.61 -39.50
C GLY A 688 20.76 -19.19 -39.52
N ASP A 689 21.12 -18.19 -38.70
CA ASP A 689 22.51 -17.73 -38.56
C ASP A 689 23.43 -18.86 -38.03
N ALA A 690 22.93 -19.70 -37.08
CA ALA A 690 23.65 -20.84 -36.56
C ALA A 690 23.87 -21.93 -37.65
N TYR A 691 22.87 -22.21 -38.47
CA TYR A 691 23.03 -23.14 -39.62
C TYR A 691 24.02 -22.63 -40.67
N ILE A 692 24.05 -21.32 -40.96
CA ILE A 692 25.05 -20.73 -41.82
C ILE A 692 26.46 -20.92 -41.25
N SER A 693 26.63 -20.74 -39.97
CA SER A 693 27.92 -20.98 -39.28
C SER A 693 28.32 -22.46 -39.34
N LEU A 694 27.37 -23.40 -39.14
CA LEU A 694 27.64 -24.83 -39.27
C LEU A 694 28.00 -25.21 -40.71
N ALA A 695 27.39 -24.61 -41.72
CA ALA A 695 27.65 -24.87 -43.14
C ALA A 695 29.10 -24.60 -43.54
N LYS A 696 29.85 -23.78 -42.76
CA LYS A 696 31.29 -23.52 -43.02
C LYS A 696 32.17 -24.74 -42.70
N VAL A 697 31.73 -25.66 -41.86
CA VAL A 697 32.54 -26.77 -41.33
C VAL A 697 31.90 -28.13 -41.56
N LYS A 698 30.59 -28.24 -41.80
CA LYS A 698 29.87 -29.50 -41.90
C LYS A 698 28.67 -29.40 -42.84
N ASN A 699 28.47 -30.39 -43.68
CA ASN A 699 27.28 -30.59 -44.54
C ASN A 699 26.78 -29.28 -45.19
N THR A 700 27.66 -28.58 -45.89
CA THR A 700 27.43 -27.20 -46.38
C THR A 700 26.09 -27.03 -47.11
N ALA A 701 25.75 -27.88 -48.06
CA ALA A 701 24.51 -27.77 -48.85
C ALA A 701 23.25 -28.00 -47.99
N GLU A 702 23.28 -28.98 -47.07
CA GLU A 702 22.15 -29.30 -46.18
C GLU A 702 21.92 -28.20 -45.15
N ASN A 703 22.98 -27.73 -44.50
CA ASN A 703 22.87 -26.66 -43.50
C ASN A 703 22.45 -25.33 -44.11
N ARG A 704 22.89 -24.97 -45.34
CA ARG A 704 22.41 -23.82 -46.09
C ARG A 704 20.91 -23.92 -46.40
N LYS A 705 20.43 -25.10 -46.77
CA LYS A 705 18.99 -25.35 -46.96
C LYS A 705 18.19 -25.17 -45.66
N LEU A 706 18.70 -25.66 -44.55
CA LEU A 706 18.07 -25.50 -43.24
C LEU A 706 18.07 -24.03 -42.76
N ALA A 707 19.14 -23.28 -43.07
CA ALA A 707 19.20 -21.85 -42.83
C ALA A 707 18.13 -21.10 -43.62
N ALA A 708 18.03 -21.37 -44.93
CA ALA A 708 17.02 -20.75 -45.78
C ALA A 708 15.59 -21.04 -45.28
N ALA A 709 15.32 -22.29 -44.88
CA ALA A 709 14.04 -22.68 -44.29
C ALA A 709 13.73 -21.93 -42.97
N SER A 710 14.75 -21.72 -42.13
CA SER A 710 14.59 -20.96 -40.90
C SER A 710 14.26 -19.49 -41.18
N TYR A 711 14.91 -18.86 -42.15
CA TYR A 711 14.58 -17.49 -42.56
C TYR A 711 13.17 -17.41 -43.17
N ASP A 712 12.72 -18.45 -43.91
CA ASP A 712 11.35 -18.53 -44.42
C ASP A 712 10.30 -18.56 -43.29
N GLU A 713 10.57 -19.24 -42.18
CA GLU A 713 9.71 -19.17 -41.01
C GLU A 713 9.65 -17.76 -40.43
N ALA A 714 10.80 -17.07 -40.32
CA ALA A 714 10.86 -15.74 -39.73
C ALA A 714 10.09 -14.69 -40.55
N ILE A 715 10.11 -14.74 -41.90
CA ILE A 715 9.39 -13.78 -42.74
C ILE A 715 7.87 -13.99 -42.78
N LYS A 716 7.35 -15.06 -42.16
CA LYS A 716 5.90 -15.22 -41.98
C LYS A 716 5.35 -14.15 -41.01
N PHE A 717 6.13 -13.72 -40.03
CA PHE A 717 5.80 -12.65 -39.12
C PHE A 717 6.36 -11.30 -39.55
N TYR A 718 7.68 -11.22 -39.85
CA TYR A 718 8.30 -9.99 -40.32
C TYR A 718 8.01 -9.81 -41.81
N THR A 719 6.82 -9.28 -42.15
CA THR A 719 6.39 -9.09 -43.53
C THR A 719 6.97 -7.80 -44.11
N ALA A 720 7.04 -7.72 -45.46
CA ALA A 720 7.46 -6.50 -46.16
C ALA A 720 6.52 -5.30 -45.88
N LYS A 721 5.26 -5.57 -45.52
CA LYS A 721 4.25 -4.55 -45.23
C LYS A 721 4.41 -3.99 -43.83
N ASP A 722 4.53 -4.87 -42.87
CA ASP A 722 4.45 -4.50 -41.44
C ASP A 722 5.84 -4.22 -40.84
N HIS A 723 6.91 -4.88 -41.33
CA HIS A 723 8.28 -4.76 -40.84
C HIS A 723 9.30 -4.66 -42.01
N PRO A 724 9.26 -3.63 -42.88
CA PRO A 724 9.99 -3.58 -44.15
C PRO A 724 11.52 -3.72 -44.00
N GLU A 725 12.12 -3.09 -42.97
CA GLU A 725 13.58 -3.14 -42.76
C GLU A 725 14.05 -4.54 -42.28
N LYS A 726 13.34 -5.11 -41.31
CA LYS A 726 13.63 -6.48 -40.81
C LYS A 726 13.41 -7.51 -41.93
N TYR A 727 12.30 -7.38 -42.66
CA TYR A 727 12.03 -8.25 -43.84
C TYR A 727 13.18 -8.23 -44.82
N LYS A 728 13.64 -7.03 -45.24
CA LYS A 728 14.75 -6.87 -46.17
C LYS A 728 16.02 -7.55 -45.65
N THR A 729 16.38 -7.32 -44.39
CA THR A 729 17.55 -7.93 -43.73
C THR A 729 17.47 -9.46 -43.77
N ILE A 730 16.31 -10.04 -43.46
CA ILE A 730 16.12 -11.52 -43.45
C ILE A 730 16.19 -12.08 -44.85
N VAL A 731 15.59 -11.40 -45.86
CA VAL A 731 15.65 -11.81 -47.27
C VAL A 731 17.09 -11.80 -47.78
N ASP A 732 17.88 -10.78 -47.43
CA ASP A 732 19.29 -10.71 -47.82
C ASP A 732 20.11 -11.83 -47.17
N LYS A 733 19.90 -12.15 -45.88
CA LYS A 733 20.49 -13.32 -45.26
C LYS A 733 20.09 -14.64 -45.94
N LYS A 734 18.81 -14.77 -46.33
CA LYS A 734 18.34 -15.95 -47.07
C LYS A 734 19.01 -16.10 -48.41
N LYS A 735 19.19 -15.02 -49.21
CA LYS A 735 19.90 -15.05 -50.47
C LYS A 735 21.32 -15.58 -50.30
N LEU A 736 22.07 -15.04 -49.29
CA LEU A 736 23.41 -15.51 -48.97
C LEU A 736 23.45 -16.99 -48.55
N ALA A 737 22.36 -17.51 -47.98
CA ALA A 737 22.25 -18.91 -47.64
C ALA A 737 22.07 -19.83 -48.87
N VAL A 738 21.45 -19.34 -49.96
CA VAL A 738 21.17 -20.13 -51.17
C VAL A 738 22.31 -20.06 -52.20
N GLU A 739 23.06 -18.94 -52.23
CA GLU A 739 24.29 -18.80 -52.97
C GLU A 739 25.43 -19.66 -52.40
#